data_6c31e201df2aa1b86d0b69c41eff451a
#
_entry.id   6c31e201df2aa1b86d0b69c41eff451a
#
_cell.length_a   1.000
_cell.length_b   1.000
_cell.length_c   1.000
_cell.angle_alpha   90.00
_cell.angle_beta   90.00
_cell.angle_gamma   90.00
#
_symmetry.space_group_name_H-M   'P 1'
#
loop_
_entity.id
_entity.type
_entity.pdbx_description
1 polymer ?
#
loop_
_entity_poly.entity_id
_entity_poly.type
_entity_poly.pdbx_seq_one_letter_code
_entity_poly.pdbx_strand_id
1 'polypeptide(L)'
;MTSSSREKEIVVRDLNFFSNQVAVTGLARFDELFNPNVEVKNQILIIPTWRDWLTSIDRLQTSEYLKRMNDLLHSQKLKEIANKGTDIIFCLHPNMQPFIDYFDVPSYVTSIKQGDIDVQKLIKESKLMITDYSSVAFDFSFLNKPVIYYQFDRNEFLGKEASHIDIEKELPGIIVNAQDKLERELDNIQKKQFKIDEALEKRIDRFIAYKDRNNCERIFDAITNFRETSKVKSKIKYNILSQHAVNRFRKDKKYFKVMEKFNTGLTRLLPVKKDLIVFESNVGKLVGDSPKFIYDELKKYNKKYQIVWATNTLYPFNDPNVKTVKRLSPEYFYYLSRAKYWINNQNFPHYLRKHKDTIYIQTWHGTPLKKMLNDVETFQGRDANYKNRVNQAIKNWDYLISPSPYASACFKTAFDFQKEILEVGYPRNDVFYNVENTDMTEKKKLIKQKLGIESNKKIILYAPTFRDDEINKAKKHIINLKLDLPRLKESIGDEYILILRPHIIISNALNLSESLNDFVVDCTKYPEISDLYLITDICITDYSSVMFDFANTKKPLLFFTYDLEFYKNKLRGFYFDFEKEAPGPLIKTNDGLIEAIKNITNVQEEYDDKYQVFYNRFCTFEKGIASKTIVDKFFKQDC
;
A
#
# COMPACT_ATOMS: atom_id res chain seq x y z
N MET A 1 15.94 -13.25 16.37
CA MET A 1 15.84 -14.71 16.20
C MET A 1 14.62 -15.02 15.38
N THR A 2 14.67 -15.97 14.45
CA THR A 2 13.57 -16.35 13.57
C THR A 2 13.48 -17.89 13.45
N SER A 3 12.29 -18.39 13.13
CA SER A 3 11.98 -19.82 12.99
C SER A 3 12.55 -20.43 11.70
N SER A 4 12.73 -19.59 10.66
CA SER A 4 13.14 -20.03 9.34
C SER A 4 13.87 -18.93 8.55
N SER A 5 14.46 -19.31 7.42
CA SER A 5 14.98 -18.35 6.45
C SER A 5 13.88 -17.49 5.85
N ARG A 6 12.67 -18.03 5.67
CA ARG A 6 11.50 -17.25 5.17
C ARG A 6 11.07 -16.17 6.16
N GLU A 7 10.99 -16.49 7.45
CA GLU A 7 10.70 -15.49 8.48
C GLU A 7 11.82 -14.43 8.55
N LYS A 8 13.09 -14.84 8.42
CA LYS A 8 14.22 -13.90 8.32
C LYS A 8 14.07 -12.94 7.15
N GLU A 9 13.67 -13.41 5.97
CA GLU A 9 13.40 -12.56 4.82
C GLU A 9 12.33 -11.52 5.12
N ILE A 10 11.22 -11.92 5.77
CA ILE A 10 10.13 -11.03 6.19
C ILE A 10 10.66 -9.99 7.17
N VAL A 11 11.39 -10.40 8.21
CA VAL A 11 11.95 -9.49 9.22
C VAL A 11 12.92 -8.48 8.60
N VAL A 12 13.76 -8.91 7.68
CA VAL A 12 14.70 -8.04 6.96
C VAL A 12 13.95 -7.08 6.04
N ARG A 13 12.98 -7.57 5.29
CA ARG A 13 12.23 -6.78 4.29
C ARG A 13 11.27 -5.79 4.95
N ASP A 14 10.46 -6.27 5.90
CA ASP A 14 9.30 -5.52 6.40
C ASP A 14 9.58 -4.79 7.72
N LEU A 15 10.44 -5.37 8.57
CA LEU A 15 10.82 -4.78 9.85
C LEU A 15 12.16 -4.03 9.81
N ASN A 16 12.80 -3.99 8.62
CA ASN A 16 14.02 -3.23 8.35
C ASN A 16 15.23 -3.59 9.24
N PHE A 17 15.38 -4.87 9.57
CA PHE A 17 16.60 -5.38 10.17
C PHE A 17 17.64 -5.66 9.09
N PHE A 18 18.92 -5.48 9.41
CA PHE A 18 19.98 -5.98 8.54
C PHE A 18 20.07 -7.51 8.62
N SER A 19 20.38 -8.17 7.51
CA SER A 19 20.44 -9.63 7.46
C SER A 19 21.40 -10.25 8.49
N ASN A 20 22.50 -9.56 8.81
CA ASN A 20 23.46 -9.97 9.86
C ASN A 20 22.95 -9.76 11.30
N GLN A 21 21.82 -9.07 11.48
CA GLN A 21 21.19 -8.89 12.80
C GLN A 21 20.10 -9.94 13.07
N VAL A 22 19.77 -10.75 12.08
CA VAL A 22 18.71 -11.76 12.15
C VAL A 22 19.32 -13.13 12.01
N ALA A 23 19.31 -13.88 13.10
CA ALA A 23 19.77 -15.26 13.14
C ALA A 23 18.58 -16.21 12.98
N VAL A 24 18.74 -17.26 12.17
CA VAL A 24 17.79 -18.37 12.08
C VAL A 24 18.22 -19.40 13.12
N THR A 25 17.49 -19.47 14.22
CA THR A 25 17.81 -20.31 15.38
C THR A 25 16.70 -21.28 15.75
N GLY A 26 15.53 -21.13 15.13
CA GLY A 26 14.28 -21.60 15.71
C GLY A 26 13.84 -20.70 16.87
N LEU A 27 12.72 -21.02 17.49
CA LEU A 27 12.17 -20.30 18.65
C LEU A 27 12.29 -21.18 19.89
N ALA A 28 12.63 -20.59 21.05
CA ALA A 28 12.83 -21.32 22.31
C ALA A 28 11.64 -22.23 22.68
N ARG A 29 10.40 -21.77 22.45
CA ARG A 29 9.19 -22.56 22.74
C ARG A 29 9.06 -23.83 21.88
N PHE A 30 9.80 -23.97 20.79
CA PHE A 30 9.76 -25.16 19.94
C PHE A 30 10.46 -26.37 20.58
N ASP A 31 11.40 -26.15 21.51
CA ASP A 31 12.03 -27.25 22.25
C ASP A 31 11.02 -28.03 23.07
N GLU A 32 10.00 -27.34 23.63
CA GLU A 32 8.89 -28.01 24.31
C GLU A 32 7.78 -28.44 23.34
N LEU A 33 7.56 -27.70 22.25
CA LEU A 33 6.59 -28.08 21.21
C LEU A 33 6.89 -29.47 20.63
N PHE A 34 8.17 -29.75 20.37
CA PHE A 34 8.63 -31.04 19.82
C PHE A 34 8.94 -32.10 20.89
N ASN A 35 8.55 -31.88 22.14
CA ASN A 35 8.64 -32.90 23.17
C ASN A 35 7.71 -34.06 22.86
N PRO A 36 8.21 -35.31 22.66
CA PRO A 36 7.43 -36.43 22.21
C PRO A 36 6.51 -37.04 23.30
N ASN A 37 6.65 -36.61 24.56
CA ASN A 37 5.99 -37.20 25.69
C ASN A 37 4.51 -36.77 25.87
N VAL A 38 3.88 -36.20 24.85
CA VAL A 38 2.46 -35.79 24.90
C VAL A 38 1.70 -36.62 23.88
N GLU A 39 0.71 -37.38 24.39
CA GLU A 39 -0.18 -38.17 23.56
C GLU A 39 -1.18 -37.29 22.81
N VAL A 40 -1.35 -37.56 21.51
CA VAL A 40 -2.36 -36.89 20.68
C VAL A 40 -3.72 -37.51 20.97
N LYS A 41 -4.61 -36.72 21.54
CA LYS A 41 -6.00 -37.14 21.87
C LYS A 41 -6.89 -37.09 20.61
N ASN A 42 -8.00 -37.81 20.67
CA ASN A 42 -9.05 -37.70 19.67
C ASN A 42 -9.83 -36.41 19.85
N GLN A 43 -9.18 -35.26 19.56
CA GLN A 43 -9.61 -33.91 19.91
C GLN A 43 -9.43 -32.94 18.75
N ILE A 44 -10.41 -32.04 18.55
CA ILE A 44 -10.37 -30.91 17.62
C ILE A 44 -10.34 -29.63 18.45
N LEU A 45 -9.39 -28.72 18.11
CA LEU A 45 -9.24 -27.42 18.74
C LEU A 45 -9.79 -26.31 17.83
N ILE A 46 -10.77 -25.56 18.32
CA ILE A 46 -11.32 -24.35 17.68
C ILE A 46 -10.79 -23.15 18.46
N ILE A 47 -9.93 -22.34 17.82
CA ILE A 47 -9.27 -21.20 18.46
C ILE A 47 -9.29 -19.97 17.56
N PRO A 48 -10.40 -19.20 17.55
CA PRO A 48 -10.52 -18.01 16.70
C PRO A 48 -9.74 -16.82 17.26
N THR A 49 -9.32 -15.93 16.37
CA THR A 49 -8.69 -14.66 16.72
C THR A 49 -9.74 -13.64 17.15
N TRP A 50 -9.40 -12.77 18.07
CA TRP A 50 -10.27 -11.67 18.48
C TRP A 50 -10.36 -10.60 17.38
N ARG A 51 -11.45 -9.80 17.44
CA ARG A 51 -11.67 -8.67 16.54
C ARG A 51 -11.54 -7.37 17.31
N ASP A 52 -10.60 -6.52 16.94
CA ASP A 52 -10.30 -5.25 17.63
C ASP A 52 -11.43 -4.22 17.53
N TRP A 53 -12.36 -4.42 16.60
CA TRP A 53 -13.54 -3.57 16.43
C TRP A 53 -14.77 -4.03 17.22
N LEU A 54 -14.79 -5.27 17.75
CA LEU A 54 -15.85 -5.80 18.59
C LEU A 54 -15.59 -5.46 20.06
N THR A 55 -15.82 -4.18 20.41
CA THR A 55 -15.48 -3.62 21.73
C THR A 55 -16.66 -3.49 22.68
N SER A 56 -17.89 -3.83 22.25
CA SER A 56 -19.11 -3.79 23.06
C SER A 56 -20.02 -4.96 22.74
N ILE A 57 -20.94 -5.27 23.67
CA ILE A 57 -21.93 -6.34 23.55
C ILE A 57 -22.79 -6.11 22.31
N ASP A 58 -23.31 -4.90 22.11
CA ASP A 58 -24.20 -4.58 20.98
C ASP A 58 -23.51 -4.86 19.63
N ARG A 59 -22.22 -4.48 19.52
CA ARG A 59 -21.44 -4.77 18.30
C ARG A 59 -21.19 -6.24 18.08
N LEU A 60 -20.97 -7.00 19.16
CA LEU A 60 -20.79 -8.45 19.07
C LEU A 60 -22.08 -9.14 18.63
N GLN A 61 -23.22 -8.82 19.26
CA GLN A 61 -24.52 -9.46 19.00
C GLN A 61 -25.00 -9.28 17.56
N THR A 62 -24.63 -8.15 16.91
CA THR A 62 -24.98 -7.86 15.52
C THR A 62 -23.89 -8.22 14.53
N SER A 63 -22.78 -8.84 14.98
CA SER A 63 -21.63 -9.13 14.14
C SER A 63 -21.78 -10.43 13.35
N GLU A 64 -21.23 -10.42 12.14
CA GLU A 64 -21.04 -11.65 11.38
C GLU A 64 -20.12 -12.63 12.11
N TYR A 65 -19.14 -12.15 12.86
CA TYR A 65 -18.23 -12.98 13.64
C TYR A 65 -18.98 -13.89 14.61
N LEU A 66 -19.89 -13.35 15.45
CA LEU A 66 -20.68 -14.16 16.38
C LEU A 66 -21.56 -15.16 15.64
N LYS A 67 -22.25 -14.70 14.59
CA LYS A 67 -23.10 -15.57 13.78
C LYS A 67 -22.31 -16.74 13.20
N ARG A 68 -21.17 -16.48 12.53
CA ARG A 68 -20.35 -17.53 11.91
C ARG A 68 -19.72 -18.49 12.92
N MET A 69 -19.34 -17.99 14.10
CA MET A 69 -18.84 -18.87 15.14
C MET A 69 -19.95 -19.78 15.70
N ASN A 70 -21.15 -19.26 15.92
CA ASN A 70 -22.30 -20.07 16.31
C ASN A 70 -22.68 -21.10 15.22
N ASP A 71 -22.72 -20.67 13.96
CA ASP A 71 -22.96 -21.58 12.81
C ASP A 71 -21.90 -22.73 12.78
N LEU A 72 -20.62 -22.39 13.03
CA LEU A 72 -19.54 -23.38 13.12
C LEU A 72 -19.76 -24.34 14.27
N LEU A 73 -20.04 -23.82 15.49
CA LEU A 73 -20.23 -24.67 16.69
C LEU A 73 -21.46 -25.59 16.57
N HIS A 74 -22.50 -25.16 15.85
CA HIS A 74 -23.71 -25.93 15.55
C HIS A 74 -23.64 -26.74 14.25
N SER A 75 -22.46 -26.78 13.59
CA SER A 75 -22.29 -27.57 12.37
C SER A 75 -22.72 -29.02 12.55
N GLN A 76 -23.59 -29.49 11.66
CA GLN A 76 -24.03 -30.88 11.66
C GLN A 76 -22.84 -31.85 11.57
N LYS A 77 -21.80 -31.47 10.81
CA LYS A 77 -20.59 -32.28 10.64
C LYS A 77 -19.78 -32.37 11.94
N LEU A 78 -19.60 -31.24 12.66
CA LEU A 78 -18.94 -31.25 13.97
C LEU A 78 -19.70 -32.12 14.99
N LYS A 79 -21.03 -32.05 15.02
CA LYS A 79 -21.87 -32.87 15.86
C LYS A 79 -21.72 -34.37 15.55
N GLU A 80 -21.67 -34.74 14.27
CA GLU A 80 -21.42 -36.13 13.85
C GLU A 80 -20.04 -36.64 14.30
N ILE A 81 -19.02 -35.76 14.22
CA ILE A 81 -17.65 -36.07 14.65
C ILE A 81 -17.60 -36.25 16.18
N ALA A 82 -18.27 -35.37 16.93
CA ALA A 82 -18.38 -35.46 18.37
C ALA A 82 -19.11 -36.75 18.83
N ASN A 83 -20.21 -37.10 18.16
CA ASN A 83 -20.97 -38.32 18.44
C ASN A 83 -20.16 -39.61 18.18
N LYS A 84 -19.08 -39.53 17.38
CA LYS A 84 -18.13 -40.62 17.16
C LYS A 84 -16.98 -40.63 18.19
N GLY A 85 -17.09 -39.88 19.28
CA GLY A 85 -16.13 -39.86 20.38
C GLY A 85 -14.91 -38.95 20.15
N THR A 86 -15.07 -37.88 19.37
CA THR A 86 -14.05 -36.84 19.23
C THR A 86 -14.41 -35.65 20.13
N ASP A 87 -13.51 -35.23 20.98
CA ASP A 87 -13.69 -34.04 21.83
C ASP A 87 -13.57 -32.77 20.99
N ILE A 88 -14.53 -31.87 21.13
CA ILE A 88 -14.49 -30.54 20.48
C ILE A 88 -14.18 -29.49 21.54
N ILE A 89 -13.02 -28.85 21.41
CA ILE A 89 -12.54 -27.82 22.35
C ILE A 89 -12.67 -26.46 21.72
N PHE A 90 -13.41 -25.55 22.35
CA PHE A 90 -13.55 -24.15 21.93
C PHE A 90 -12.79 -23.26 22.90
N CYS A 91 -11.76 -22.59 22.43
CA CYS A 91 -10.84 -21.75 23.22
C CYS A 91 -10.81 -20.32 22.70
N LEU A 92 -11.53 -19.41 23.35
CA LEU A 92 -11.56 -18.00 22.98
C LEU A 92 -10.27 -17.26 23.37
N HIS A 93 -9.87 -16.32 22.53
CA HIS A 93 -8.81 -15.38 22.85
C HIS A 93 -9.13 -14.59 24.14
N PRO A 94 -8.17 -14.25 25.02
CA PRO A 94 -8.42 -13.55 26.29
C PRO A 94 -9.29 -12.29 26.15
N ASN A 95 -9.12 -11.51 25.09
CA ASN A 95 -9.92 -10.30 24.83
C ASN A 95 -11.39 -10.60 24.49
N MET A 96 -11.73 -11.83 24.11
CA MET A 96 -13.12 -12.26 23.81
C MET A 96 -13.75 -13.05 24.96
N GLN A 97 -12.98 -13.48 25.96
CA GLN A 97 -13.49 -14.23 27.11
C GLN A 97 -14.60 -13.50 27.90
N PRO A 98 -14.57 -12.16 28.08
CA PRO A 98 -15.69 -11.45 28.70
C PRO A 98 -17.03 -11.61 27.97
N PHE A 99 -17.01 -12.06 26.72
CA PHE A 99 -18.17 -12.22 25.87
C PHE A 99 -18.58 -13.68 25.67
N ILE A 100 -17.98 -14.64 26.39
CA ILE A 100 -18.22 -16.08 26.19
C ILE A 100 -19.70 -16.48 26.34
N ASP A 101 -20.43 -15.84 27.25
CA ASP A 101 -21.83 -16.11 27.52
C ASP A 101 -22.79 -15.72 26.39
N TYR A 102 -22.30 -14.98 25.39
CA TYR A 102 -23.04 -14.61 24.18
C TYR A 102 -22.87 -15.61 23.03
N PHE A 103 -21.94 -16.56 23.17
CA PHE A 103 -21.78 -17.63 22.18
C PHE A 103 -22.73 -18.77 22.56
N ASP A 104 -23.44 -19.28 21.56
CA ASP A 104 -24.31 -20.45 21.73
C ASP A 104 -23.47 -21.73 21.61
N VAL A 105 -22.94 -22.19 22.77
CA VAL A 105 -22.03 -23.34 22.84
C VAL A 105 -22.83 -24.62 23.12
N PRO A 106 -22.97 -25.54 22.14
CA PRO A 106 -23.73 -26.78 22.34
C PRO A 106 -23.04 -27.72 23.31
N SER A 107 -23.81 -28.60 23.94
CA SER A 107 -23.37 -29.51 25.04
C SER A 107 -22.25 -30.49 24.63
N TYR A 108 -22.03 -30.72 23.35
CA TYR A 108 -20.94 -31.57 22.86
C TYR A 108 -19.62 -30.80 22.63
N VAL A 109 -19.59 -29.48 22.89
CA VAL A 109 -18.41 -28.62 22.78
C VAL A 109 -17.98 -28.22 24.20
N THR A 110 -16.72 -28.42 24.51
CA THR A 110 -16.11 -27.96 25.77
C THR A 110 -15.48 -26.59 25.58
N SER A 111 -16.01 -25.57 26.24
CA SER A 111 -15.44 -24.24 26.26
C SER A 111 -14.33 -24.13 27.31
N ILE A 112 -13.18 -23.59 26.90
CA ILE A 112 -12.00 -23.41 27.77
C ILE A 112 -11.54 -21.95 27.67
N LYS A 113 -11.13 -21.38 28.82
CA LYS A 113 -10.50 -20.04 28.88
C LYS A 113 -8.98 -20.15 28.71
N GLN A 114 -8.40 -19.27 27.92
CA GLN A 114 -6.94 -19.12 27.91
C GLN A 114 -6.49 -18.61 29.29
N GLY A 115 -5.53 -19.31 29.88
CA GLY A 115 -5.08 -19.05 31.26
C GLY A 115 -5.46 -20.17 32.24
N ASP A 116 -6.56 -20.90 31.99
CA ASP A 116 -6.91 -22.10 32.77
C ASP A 116 -6.11 -23.32 32.30
N ILE A 117 -5.68 -23.32 31.02
CA ILE A 117 -4.88 -24.39 30.40
C ILE A 117 -3.77 -23.78 29.55
N ASP A 118 -2.63 -24.44 29.54
CA ASP A 118 -1.54 -24.12 28.61
C ASP A 118 -1.96 -24.39 27.16
N VAL A 119 -2.03 -23.33 26.33
CA VAL A 119 -2.39 -23.42 24.91
C VAL A 119 -1.44 -24.35 24.16
N GLN A 120 -0.15 -24.40 24.52
CA GLN A 120 0.82 -25.30 23.89
C GLN A 120 0.44 -26.78 24.16
N LYS A 121 -0.11 -27.09 25.34
CA LYS A 121 -0.65 -28.43 25.65
C LYS A 121 -1.82 -28.75 24.73
N LEU A 122 -2.78 -27.85 24.56
CA LEU A 122 -3.90 -28.04 23.62
C LEU A 122 -3.44 -28.27 22.18
N ILE A 123 -2.43 -27.52 21.73
CA ILE A 123 -1.81 -27.69 20.41
C ILE A 123 -1.22 -29.09 20.26
N LYS A 124 -0.51 -29.59 21.27
CA LYS A 124 0.15 -30.90 21.24
C LYS A 124 -0.90 -32.04 21.31
N GLU A 125 -1.93 -31.90 22.11
CA GLU A 125 -2.96 -32.92 22.33
C GLU A 125 -3.99 -33.02 21.18
N SER A 126 -4.25 -31.93 20.41
CA SER A 126 -5.26 -31.93 19.37
C SER A 126 -4.75 -32.49 18.04
N LYS A 127 -5.63 -33.16 17.28
CA LYS A 127 -5.33 -33.72 15.95
C LYS A 127 -5.69 -32.82 14.77
N LEU A 128 -6.59 -31.83 14.98
CA LEU A 128 -7.01 -30.82 14.01
C LEU A 128 -7.16 -29.48 14.72
N MET A 129 -6.76 -28.40 14.06
CA MET A 129 -7.09 -27.04 14.49
C MET A 129 -7.99 -26.36 13.47
N ILE A 130 -9.05 -25.69 13.97
CA ILE A 130 -9.85 -24.74 13.18
C ILE A 130 -9.60 -23.36 13.78
N THR A 131 -9.15 -22.44 12.95
CA THR A 131 -8.84 -21.07 13.34
C THR A 131 -9.14 -20.11 12.18
N ASP A 132 -8.67 -18.87 12.25
CA ASP A 132 -8.88 -17.86 11.21
C ASP A 132 -7.57 -17.15 10.83
N TYR A 133 -7.05 -16.28 11.71
CA TYR A 133 -5.83 -15.47 11.47
C TYR A 133 -4.77 -15.67 12.56
N SER A 134 -4.92 -16.66 13.40
CA SER A 134 -4.05 -16.87 14.55
C SER A 134 -2.67 -17.36 14.17
N SER A 135 -1.63 -16.74 14.73
CA SER A 135 -0.23 -17.18 14.55
C SER A 135 0.08 -18.53 15.23
N VAL A 136 -0.74 -18.97 16.21
CA VAL A 136 -0.60 -20.30 16.84
C VAL A 136 -0.84 -21.44 15.86
N ALA A 137 -1.50 -21.17 14.74
CA ALA A 137 -1.69 -22.13 13.67
C ALA A 137 -0.37 -22.61 13.04
N PHE A 138 0.65 -21.75 13.02
CA PHE A 138 1.99 -22.16 12.58
C PHE A 138 2.58 -23.20 13.54
N ASP A 139 2.53 -22.95 14.85
CA ASP A 139 3.04 -23.89 15.86
C ASP A 139 2.31 -25.25 15.74
N PHE A 140 0.99 -25.22 15.48
CA PHE A 140 0.20 -26.43 15.27
C PHE A 140 0.61 -27.18 14.01
N SER A 141 0.79 -26.46 12.89
CA SER A 141 1.20 -27.04 11.61
C SER A 141 2.61 -27.64 11.66
N PHE A 142 3.51 -27.08 12.47
CA PHE A 142 4.88 -27.60 12.65
C PHE A 142 4.91 -29.03 13.24
N LEU A 143 3.83 -29.45 13.87
CA LEU A 143 3.64 -30.83 14.30
C LEU A 143 3.11 -31.76 13.19
N ASN A 144 3.09 -31.30 11.95
CA ASN A 144 2.55 -32.00 10.77
C ASN A 144 1.06 -32.37 10.93
N LYS A 145 0.31 -31.49 11.58
CA LYS A 145 -1.13 -31.64 11.79
C LYS A 145 -1.92 -30.68 10.91
N PRO A 146 -3.12 -31.08 10.44
CA PRO A 146 -3.94 -30.24 9.58
C PRO A 146 -4.51 -29.02 10.32
N VAL A 147 -4.51 -27.88 9.62
CA VAL A 147 -5.14 -26.63 10.05
C VAL A 147 -6.16 -26.21 9.02
N ILE A 148 -7.37 -25.84 9.45
CA ILE A 148 -8.38 -25.15 8.64
C ILE A 148 -8.42 -23.68 9.08
N TYR A 149 -8.19 -22.78 8.12
CA TYR A 149 -8.35 -21.35 8.31
C TYR A 149 -9.73 -20.93 7.81
N TYR A 150 -10.67 -20.67 8.72
CA TYR A 150 -12.02 -20.22 8.42
C TYR A 150 -12.06 -18.69 8.36
N GLN A 151 -11.81 -18.13 7.17
CA GLN A 151 -11.58 -16.69 6.91
C GLN A 151 -12.80 -16.05 6.24
N PHE A 152 -13.95 -16.03 6.88
CA PHE A 152 -15.21 -15.48 6.36
C PHE A 152 -15.20 -13.95 6.28
N ASP A 153 -14.45 -13.25 7.15
CA ASP A 153 -14.33 -11.79 7.24
C ASP A 153 -12.96 -11.26 6.81
N ARG A 154 -12.31 -11.93 5.87
CA ARG A 154 -10.93 -11.68 5.45
C ARG A 154 -10.68 -10.23 5.02
N ASN A 155 -11.60 -9.65 4.26
CA ASN A 155 -11.47 -8.28 3.77
C ASN A 155 -11.54 -7.26 4.91
N GLU A 156 -12.35 -7.51 5.93
CA GLU A 156 -12.46 -6.66 7.10
C GLU A 156 -11.23 -6.81 8.01
N PHE A 157 -10.77 -8.04 8.23
CA PHE A 157 -9.63 -8.32 9.11
C PHE A 157 -8.30 -7.86 8.52
N LEU A 158 -8.02 -8.15 7.25
CA LEU A 158 -6.77 -7.80 6.56
C LEU A 158 -6.80 -6.46 5.84
N GLY A 159 -7.98 -5.86 5.66
CA GLY A 159 -8.16 -4.65 4.83
C GLY A 159 -7.39 -3.41 5.30
N LYS A 160 -6.82 -3.41 6.50
CA LYS A 160 -6.07 -2.28 7.05
C LYS A 160 -4.57 -2.33 6.75
N GLU A 161 -3.99 -3.52 6.60
CA GLU A 161 -2.56 -3.70 6.34
C GLU A 161 -2.33 -4.93 5.44
N ALA A 162 -1.41 -4.79 4.49
CA ALA A 162 -1.05 -5.92 3.63
C ALA A 162 -0.39 -7.03 4.48
N SER A 163 -0.74 -8.28 4.24
CA SER A 163 -0.08 -9.43 4.85
C SER A 163 1.40 -9.48 4.47
N HIS A 164 2.25 -9.86 5.41
CA HIS A 164 3.68 -10.09 5.18
C HIS A 164 3.97 -11.34 4.34
N ILE A 165 2.98 -12.21 4.18
CA ILE A 165 3.05 -13.44 3.38
C ILE A 165 1.94 -13.47 2.34
N ASP A 166 2.14 -14.21 1.27
CA ASP A 166 1.06 -14.56 0.33
C ASP A 166 0.17 -15.61 0.98
N ILE A 167 -0.98 -15.15 1.50
CA ILE A 167 -1.91 -15.98 2.27
C ILE A 167 -2.32 -17.22 1.49
N GLU A 168 -2.68 -17.08 0.21
CA GLU A 168 -3.17 -18.20 -0.60
C GLU A 168 -2.09 -19.27 -0.85
N LYS A 169 -0.85 -18.84 -1.01
CA LYS A 169 0.26 -19.73 -1.39
C LYS A 169 1.11 -20.19 -0.22
N GLU A 170 1.16 -19.42 0.85
CA GLU A 170 2.15 -19.62 1.90
C GLU A 170 1.55 -20.07 3.24
N LEU A 171 0.25 -19.82 3.54
CA LEU A 171 -0.34 -20.31 4.80
C LEU A 171 -0.26 -21.83 4.91
N PRO A 172 0.25 -22.36 6.04
CA PRO A 172 0.44 -23.78 6.25
C PRO A 172 -0.87 -24.48 6.67
N GLY A 173 -1.91 -24.40 5.85
CA GLY A 173 -3.21 -25.00 6.10
C GLY A 173 -4.17 -24.83 4.93
N ILE A 174 -5.41 -25.21 5.14
CA ILE A 174 -6.52 -25.16 4.19
C ILE A 174 -7.35 -23.92 4.48
N ILE A 175 -7.56 -23.05 3.47
CA ILE A 175 -8.32 -21.82 3.64
C ILE A 175 -9.75 -22.04 3.13
N VAL A 176 -10.72 -21.70 3.96
CA VAL A 176 -12.14 -21.71 3.63
C VAL A 176 -12.80 -20.41 4.07
N ASN A 177 -13.79 -19.94 3.32
CA ASN A 177 -14.49 -18.67 3.60
C ASN A 177 -16.01 -18.83 3.78
N ALA A 178 -16.52 -20.06 3.66
CA ALA A 178 -17.93 -20.36 3.79
C ALA A 178 -18.15 -21.67 4.57
N GLN A 179 -19.29 -21.78 5.25
CA GLN A 179 -19.65 -22.89 6.11
C GLN A 179 -19.68 -24.24 5.35
N ASP A 180 -20.27 -24.25 4.15
CA ASP A 180 -20.36 -25.44 3.32
C ASP A 180 -18.98 -25.96 2.85
N LYS A 181 -18.03 -25.06 2.61
CA LYS A 181 -16.65 -25.43 2.29
C LYS A 181 -15.93 -25.99 3.52
N LEU A 182 -16.14 -25.38 4.69
CA LEU A 182 -15.58 -25.88 5.94
C LEU A 182 -16.05 -27.31 6.23
N GLU A 183 -17.33 -27.59 6.08
CA GLU A 183 -17.90 -28.93 6.33
C GLU A 183 -17.35 -29.98 5.35
N ARG A 184 -17.17 -29.59 4.07
CA ARG A 184 -16.51 -30.45 3.08
C ARG A 184 -15.06 -30.76 3.44
N GLU A 185 -14.31 -29.77 3.92
CA GLU A 185 -12.92 -29.99 4.31
C GLU A 185 -12.80 -30.80 5.60
N LEU A 186 -13.71 -30.66 6.55
CA LEU A 186 -13.80 -31.56 7.72
C LEU A 186 -13.99 -33.02 7.31
N ASP A 187 -14.87 -33.26 6.32
CA ASP A 187 -15.09 -34.61 5.78
C ASP A 187 -13.84 -35.16 5.07
N ASN A 188 -13.18 -34.34 4.26
CA ASN A 188 -11.94 -34.69 3.56
C ASN A 188 -10.82 -35.05 4.51
N ILE A 189 -10.60 -34.22 5.57
CA ILE A 189 -9.58 -34.45 6.59
C ILE A 189 -9.88 -35.71 7.39
N GLN A 190 -11.14 -35.96 7.73
CA GLN A 190 -11.56 -37.19 8.41
C GLN A 190 -11.27 -38.43 7.55
N LYS A 191 -11.61 -38.39 6.25
CA LYS A 191 -11.31 -39.50 5.30
C LYS A 191 -9.79 -39.74 5.18
N LYS A 192 -8.96 -38.69 5.22
CA LYS A 192 -7.49 -38.77 5.24
C LYS A 192 -6.92 -39.13 6.62
N GLN A 193 -7.74 -39.49 7.60
CA GLN A 193 -7.30 -39.82 8.98
C GLN A 193 -6.44 -38.71 9.62
N PHE A 194 -6.81 -37.46 9.38
CA PHE A 194 -6.11 -36.27 9.88
C PHE A 194 -4.63 -36.15 9.45
N LYS A 195 -4.26 -36.75 8.31
CA LYS A 195 -2.92 -36.63 7.72
C LYS A 195 -2.89 -35.46 6.74
N ILE A 196 -1.76 -34.76 6.71
CA ILE A 196 -1.49 -33.69 5.71
C ILE A 196 -0.94 -34.33 4.43
N ASP A 197 -1.06 -33.63 3.32
CA ASP A 197 -0.44 -34.03 2.05
C ASP A 197 0.94 -33.37 1.85
N GLU A 198 1.70 -33.87 0.88
CA GLU A 198 3.07 -33.42 0.58
C GLU A 198 3.11 -31.94 0.19
N ALA A 199 2.07 -31.42 -0.47
CA ALA A 199 2.02 -30.02 -0.86
C ALA A 199 1.91 -29.09 0.36
N LEU A 200 1.14 -29.51 1.37
CA LEU A 200 1.01 -28.79 2.63
C LEU A 200 2.29 -28.92 3.46
N GLU A 201 2.92 -30.08 3.49
CA GLU A 201 4.19 -30.30 4.19
C GLU A 201 5.29 -29.38 3.63
N LYS A 202 5.43 -29.25 2.31
CA LYS A 202 6.34 -28.30 1.67
C LYS A 202 6.08 -26.85 2.05
N ARG A 203 4.81 -26.46 2.26
CA ARG A 203 4.48 -25.09 2.75
C ARG A 203 4.92 -24.90 4.20
N ILE A 204 4.71 -25.89 5.06
CA ILE A 204 5.14 -25.90 6.46
C ILE A 204 6.66 -25.75 6.57
N ASP A 205 7.42 -26.52 5.79
CA ASP A 205 8.88 -26.54 5.85
C ASP A 205 9.53 -25.19 5.44
N ARG A 206 8.82 -24.33 4.74
CA ARG A 206 9.30 -22.97 4.46
C ARG A 206 9.38 -22.09 5.71
N PHE A 207 8.57 -22.35 6.72
CA PHE A 207 8.45 -21.53 7.93
C PHE A 207 9.16 -22.12 9.15
N ILE A 208 9.72 -23.33 9.05
CA ILE A 208 10.47 -23.95 10.13
C ILE A 208 11.80 -24.53 9.63
N ALA A 209 12.90 -24.06 10.24
CA ALA A 209 14.24 -24.55 9.89
C ALA A 209 14.65 -25.80 10.70
N TYR A 210 14.16 -25.93 11.92
CA TYR A 210 14.59 -26.96 12.86
C TYR A 210 13.40 -27.58 13.58
N LYS A 211 13.21 -28.88 13.42
CA LYS A 211 12.18 -29.68 14.12
C LYS A 211 12.80 -30.54 15.25
N ASP A 212 13.91 -30.06 15.81
CA ASP A 212 14.60 -30.67 16.94
C ASP A 212 14.35 -29.90 18.25
N ARG A 213 14.99 -30.30 19.34
CA ARG A 213 14.87 -29.68 20.66
C ARG A 213 16.10 -28.86 21.06
N ASN A 214 16.89 -28.38 20.11
CA ASN A 214 18.13 -27.64 20.34
C ASN A 214 18.02 -26.16 19.99
N ASN A 215 16.81 -25.61 19.95
CA ASN A 215 16.59 -24.21 19.58
C ASN A 215 17.13 -23.25 20.65
N CYS A 216 16.97 -23.58 21.95
CA CYS A 216 17.55 -22.80 23.05
C CYS A 216 19.07 -22.74 23.00
N GLU A 217 19.73 -23.84 22.64
CA GLU A 217 21.19 -23.90 22.47
C GLU A 217 21.64 -22.98 21.31
N ARG A 218 21.01 -23.11 20.14
CA ARG A 218 21.28 -22.22 18.99
C ARG A 218 21.04 -20.73 19.31
N ILE A 219 20.02 -20.42 20.09
CA ILE A 219 19.76 -19.04 20.54
C ILE A 219 20.88 -18.58 21.47
N PHE A 220 21.30 -19.41 22.42
CA PHE A 220 22.40 -19.11 23.33
C PHE A 220 23.69 -18.85 22.56
N ASP A 221 24.04 -19.72 21.62
CA ASP A 221 25.20 -19.58 20.75
C ASP A 221 25.15 -18.31 19.90
N ALA A 222 23.99 -18.01 19.33
CA ALA A 222 23.81 -16.79 18.55
C ALA A 222 23.97 -15.52 19.38
N ILE A 223 23.58 -15.54 20.66
CA ILE A 223 23.74 -14.41 21.60
C ILE A 223 25.22 -14.29 22.02
N THR A 224 25.86 -15.40 22.40
CA THR A 224 27.25 -15.41 22.90
C THR A 224 28.26 -15.09 21.81
N ASN A 225 28.00 -15.53 20.58
CA ASN A 225 28.85 -15.27 19.41
C ASN A 225 28.55 -13.93 18.71
N PHE A 226 27.56 -13.18 19.18
CA PHE A 226 27.24 -11.91 18.59
C PHE A 226 28.35 -10.89 18.80
N ARG A 227 29.02 -10.51 17.70
CA ARG A 227 30.06 -9.47 17.73
C ARG A 227 29.47 -8.15 17.24
N GLU A 228 29.46 -7.16 18.10
CA GLU A 228 29.05 -5.80 17.75
C GLU A 228 30.02 -5.19 16.72
N THR A 229 29.56 -4.90 15.54
CA THR A 229 30.37 -4.33 14.46
C THR A 229 30.77 -2.86 14.68
N SER A 230 30.20 -2.18 15.70
CA SER A 230 30.62 -0.82 16.11
C SER A 230 30.00 -0.45 17.47
N LYS A 231 30.84 -0.44 18.53
CA LYS A 231 30.43 -0.17 19.92
C LYS A 231 29.77 1.21 20.17
N VAL A 232 30.10 2.23 19.38
CA VAL A 232 29.60 3.61 19.62
C VAL A 232 28.29 3.85 18.84
N LYS A 233 28.20 3.42 17.59
CA LYS A 233 26.98 3.57 16.76
C LYS A 233 25.82 2.73 17.26
N SER A 234 26.08 1.51 17.77
CA SER A 234 25.04 0.63 18.29
C SER A 234 24.49 1.13 19.63
N LYS A 235 25.34 1.59 20.56
CA LYS A 235 24.87 2.13 21.85
C LYS A 235 23.92 3.30 21.71
N ILE A 236 24.13 4.20 20.73
CA ILE A 236 23.24 5.34 20.47
C ILE A 236 21.98 4.89 19.73
N LYS A 237 22.11 3.99 18.74
CA LYS A 237 21.01 3.56 17.88
C LYS A 237 19.99 2.66 18.59
N TYR A 238 20.43 1.83 19.54
CA TYR A 238 19.56 0.83 20.21
C TYR A 238 19.17 1.21 21.65
N ASN A 239 19.66 2.33 22.18
CA ASN A 239 19.22 2.80 23.49
C ASN A 239 17.82 3.40 23.38
N ILE A 240 16.83 2.76 24.02
CA ILE A 240 15.42 3.16 24.02
C ILE A 240 15.24 4.61 24.50
N LEU A 241 16.01 5.03 25.51
CA LEU A 241 15.96 6.41 26.01
C LEU A 241 16.50 7.41 24.98
N SER A 242 17.57 7.06 24.26
CA SER A 242 18.10 7.92 23.20
C SER A 242 17.16 7.98 21.99
N GLN A 243 16.51 6.88 21.63
CA GLN A 243 15.48 6.88 20.60
C GLN A 243 14.26 7.71 20.98
N HIS A 244 13.80 7.60 22.24
CA HIS A 244 12.72 8.44 22.75
C HIS A 244 13.09 9.92 22.79
N ALA A 245 14.29 10.26 23.23
CA ALA A 245 14.80 11.62 23.24
C ALA A 245 14.90 12.19 21.81
N VAL A 246 15.45 11.42 20.87
CA VAL A 246 15.54 11.81 19.45
C VAL A 246 14.15 11.96 18.83
N ASN A 247 13.22 11.03 19.09
CA ASN A 247 11.85 11.11 18.56
C ASN A 247 11.07 12.30 19.17
N ARG A 248 11.26 12.58 20.44
CA ARG A 248 10.68 13.75 21.11
C ARG A 248 11.28 15.05 20.56
N PHE A 249 12.61 15.11 20.41
CA PHE A 249 13.30 16.26 19.82
C PHE A 249 12.89 16.51 18.37
N ARG A 250 12.69 15.45 17.57
CA ARG A 250 12.20 15.56 16.17
C ARG A 250 10.80 16.15 16.04
N LYS A 251 9.99 16.11 17.10
CA LYS A 251 8.65 16.75 17.15
C LYS A 251 8.73 18.22 17.57
N ASP A 252 9.87 18.67 18.11
CA ASP A 252 10.08 20.04 18.56
C ASP A 252 10.44 20.96 17.37
N LYS A 253 9.89 22.18 17.37
CA LYS A 253 10.23 23.21 16.37
C LYS A 253 11.74 23.55 16.37
N LYS A 254 12.43 23.39 17.47
CA LYS A 254 13.90 23.59 17.61
C LYS A 254 14.70 22.60 16.76
N TYR A 255 14.18 21.37 16.56
CA TYR A 255 14.84 20.39 15.70
C TYR A 255 15.09 20.92 14.31
N PHE A 256 14.08 21.51 13.68
CA PHE A 256 14.20 22.03 12.32
C PHE A 256 15.21 23.17 12.20
N LYS A 257 15.30 24.07 13.21
CA LYS A 257 16.33 25.12 13.25
C LYS A 257 17.74 24.54 13.40
N VAL A 258 17.91 23.47 14.17
CA VAL A 258 19.20 22.77 14.33
C VAL A 258 19.58 22.10 13.00
N MET A 259 18.63 21.42 12.34
CA MET A 259 18.87 20.75 11.06
C MET A 259 19.14 21.72 9.92
N GLU A 260 18.52 22.89 9.91
CA GLU A 260 18.84 23.99 8.99
C GLU A 260 20.29 24.43 9.12
N LYS A 261 20.74 24.71 10.37
CA LYS A 261 22.15 25.06 10.65
C LYS A 261 23.10 23.93 10.26
N PHE A 262 22.73 22.69 10.58
CA PHE A 262 23.50 21.49 10.23
C PHE A 262 23.65 21.35 8.71
N ASN A 263 22.55 21.41 7.96
CA ASN A 263 22.58 21.39 6.48
C ASN A 263 23.42 22.55 5.93
N THR A 264 23.25 23.78 6.45
CA THR A 264 24.01 24.94 5.99
C THR A 264 25.51 24.77 6.25
N GLY A 265 25.90 24.25 7.41
CA GLY A 265 27.28 23.96 7.74
C GLY A 265 27.89 22.90 6.82
N LEU A 266 27.19 21.78 6.63
CA LEU A 266 27.65 20.70 5.74
C LEU A 266 27.77 21.18 4.27
N THR A 267 26.83 21.96 3.80
CA THR A 267 26.82 22.48 2.43
C THR A 267 28.00 23.47 2.17
N ARG A 268 28.47 24.15 3.24
CA ARG A 268 29.62 25.06 3.13
C ARG A 268 30.96 24.34 3.22
N LEU A 269 31.03 23.29 4.06
CA LEU A 269 32.28 22.62 4.44
C LEU A 269 32.60 21.40 3.57
N LEU A 270 31.59 20.73 3.05
CA LEU A 270 31.77 19.45 2.34
C LEU A 270 31.55 19.63 0.82
N PRO A 271 32.43 19.07 -0.02
CA PRO A 271 32.25 19.10 -1.47
C PRO A 271 31.08 18.20 -1.90
N VAL A 272 30.49 18.52 -3.04
CA VAL A 272 29.48 17.68 -3.71
C VAL A 272 30.13 16.38 -4.19
N LYS A 273 29.44 15.26 -3.98
CA LYS A 273 29.77 13.96 -4.59
C LYS A 273 29.14 13.88 -5.98
N LYS A 274 29.97 13.83 -7.02
CA LYS A 274 29.53 13.84 -8.43
C LYS A 274 28.63 12.66 -8.82
N ASP A 275 28.81 11.52 -8.14
CA ASP A 275 28.09 10.26 -8.35
C ASP A 275 26.86 10.07 -7.43
N LEU A 276 26.52 11.04 -6.57
CA LEU A 276 25.45 10.93 -5.61
C LEU A 276 24.16 11.58 -6.11
N ILE A 277 23.07 10.77 -6.13
CA ILE A 277 21.73 11.20 -6.50
C ILE A 277 20.78 11.00 -5.32
N VAL A 278 19.99 12.01 -4.97
CA VAL A 278 18.92 11.90 -3.98
C VAL A 278 17.57 11.99 -4.68
N PHE A 279 16.77 10.95 -4.49
CA PHE A 279 15.37 10.88 -4.94
C PHE A 279 14.42 11.05 -3.76
N GLU A 280 13.33 11.77 -3.97
CA GLU A 280 12.17 11.82 -3.08
C GLU A 280 10.89 11.87 -3.92
N SER A 281 9.86 11.13 -3.53
CA SER A 281 8.56 11.16 -4.18
C SER A 281 7.44 11.32 -3.13
N ASN A 282 6.45 12.16 -3.45
CA ASN A 282 5.26 12.39 -2.62
C ASN A 282 5.58 12.67 -1.13
N VAL A 283 6.58 13.53 -0.89
CA VAL A 283 7.03 13.90 0.47
C VAL A 283 7.51 12.68 1.25
N GLY A 284 8.14 11.73 0.57
CA GLY A 284 8.64 10.48 1.14
C GLY A 284 7.57 9.43 1.50
N LYS A 285 6.32 9.61 1.06
CA LYS A 285 5.23 8.67 1.37
C LYS A 285 5.30 7.38 0.55
N LEU A 286 5.86 7.44 -0.65
CA LEU A 286 6.02 6.29 -1.53
C LEU A 286 7.26 6.44 -2.43
N VAL A 287 7.68 5.33 -3.03
CA VAL A 287 8.66 5.27 -4.11
C VAL A 287 7.87 5.06 -5.41
N GLY A 288 7.61 6.13 -6.15
CA GLY A 288 6.73 6.12 -7.32
C GLY A 288 6.79 7.43 -8.10
N ASP A 289 5.83 7.59 -9.04
CA ASP A 289 5.69 8.78 -9.88
C ASP A 289 6.96 9.05 -10.73
N SER A 290 7.07 10.19 -11.40
CA SER A 290 8.16 10.54 -12.30
C SER A 290 9.57 10.29 -11.75
N PRO A 291 9.88 10.54 -10.46
CA PRO A 291 11.19 10.19 -9.90
C PRO A 291 11.54 8.70 -10.01
N LYS A 292 10.55 7.81 -9.86
CA LYS A 292 10.74 6.36 -9.97
C LYS A 292 11.04 5.94 -11.40
N PHE A 293 10.34 6.51 -12.38
CA PHE A 293 10.58 6.22 -13.79
C PHE A 293 11.97 6.70 -14.26
N ILE A 294 12.44 7.86 -13.79
CA ILE A 294 13.82 8.31 -14.02
C ILE A 294 14.83 7.34 -13.39
N TYR A 295 14.58 6.89 -12.16
CA TYR A 295 15.42 5.91 -11.49
C TYR A 295 15.48 4.58 -12.25
N ASP A 296 14.34 4.08 -12.72
CA ASP A 296 14.28 2.81 -13.47
C ASP A 296 14.99 2.91 -14.82
N GLU A 297 14.89 4.03 -15.50
CA GLU A 297 15.64 4.29 -16.72
C GLU A 297 17.14 4.37 -16.45
N LEU A 298 17.54 5.08 -15.38
CA LEU A 298 18.95 5.21 -14.99
C LEU A 298 19.62 3.86 -14.73
N LYS A 299 18.90 2.87 -14.21
CA LYS A 299 19.44 1.51 -13.99
C LYS A 299 19.85 0.76 -15.25
N LYS A 300 19.34 1.16 -16.41
CA LYS A 300 19.70 0.55 -17.70
C LYS A 300 21.12 0.94 -18.15
N TYR A 301 21.71 1.95 -17.52
CA TYR A 301 23.03 2.47 -17.85
C TYR A 301 24.09 1.83 -16.93
N ASN A 302 25.25 1.49 -17.48
CA ASN A 302 26.33 0.78 -16.76
C ASN A 302 27.07 1.63 -15.70
N LYS A 303 26.78 2.93 -15.59
CA LYS A 303 27.43 3.81 -14.62
C LYS A 303 26.91 3.57 -13.21
N LYS A 304 27.80 3.32 -12.27
CA LYS A 304 27.46 3.11 -10.85
C LYS A 304 27.30 4.45 -10.14
N TYR A 305 26.04 4.89 -10.00
CA TYR A 305 25.67 6.00 -9.13
C TYR A 305 25.38 5.50 -7.70
N GLN A 306 25.75 6.31 -6.72
CA GLN A 306 25.26 6.14 -5.35
C GLN A 306 23.84 6.73 -5.27
N ILE A 307 22.84 5.91 -5.14
CA ILE A 307 21.44 6.34 -5.12
C ILE A 307 20.91 6.35 -3.71
N VAL A 308 20.27 7.45 -3.32
CA VAL A 308 19.62 7.61 -2.02
C VAL A 308 18.16 7.96 -2.22
N TRP A 309 17.26 7.11 -1.71
CA TRP A 309 15.83 7.40 -1.64
C TRP A 309 15.45 7.91 -0.25
N ALA A 310 14.81 9.08 -0.21
CA ALA A 310 14.25 9.66 1.01
C ALA A 310 12.80 9.23 1.18
N THR A 311 12.50 8.49 2.24
CA THR A 311 11.17 7.92 2.50
C THR A 311 10.76 8.09 3.97
N ASN A 312 9.46 8.08 4.26
CA ASN A 312 8.97 8.15 5.64
C ASN A 312 9.10 6.79 6.35
N THR A 313 8.85 5.71 5.62
CA THR A 313 9.10 4.33 6.00
C THR A 313 10.22 3.78 5.14
N LEU A 314 11.10 2.95 5.70
CA LEU A 314 12.19 2.37 4.93
C LEU A 314 11.62 1.46 3.84
N TYR A 315 12.01 1.71 2.60
CA TYR A 315 11.61 0.93 1.43
C TYR A 315 12.75 -0.03 1.07
N PRO A 316 12.50 -1.33 0.97
CA PRO A 316 13.53 -2.30 0.61
C PRO A 316 13.81 -2.25 -0.91
N PHE A 317 15.04 -1.92 -1.27
CA PHE A 317 15.54 -2.09 -2.63
C PHE A 317 16.42 -3.33 -2.70
N ASN A 318 16.24 -4.15 -3.72
CA ASN A 318 17.11 -5.32 -3.99
C ASN A 318 18.41 -4.94 -4.70
N ASP A 319 18.80 -3.67 -4.66
CA ASP A 319 20.01 -3.13 -5.27
C ASP A 319 20.96 -2.61 -4.19
N PRO A 320 22.17 -3.17 -4.04
CA PRO A 320 23.13 -2.76 -3.00
C PRO A 320 23.64 -1.33 -3.18
N ASN A 321 23.49 -0.72 -4.36
CA ASN A 321 23.90 0.66 -4.62
C ASN A 321 22.81 1.67 -4.19
N VAL A 322 21.62 1.20 -3.80
CA VAL A 322 20.51 2.03 -3.36
C VAL A 322 20.40 2.02 -1.85
N LYS A 323 20.44 3.20 -1.28
CA LYS A 323 20.26 3.42 0.16
C LYS A 323 18.93 4.12 0.42
N THR A 324 18.18 3.64 1.40
CA THR A 324 16.98 4.33 1.89
C THR A 324 17.33 5.13 3.14
N VAL A 325 16.90 6.38 3.19
CA VAL A 325 17.04 7.25 4.36
C VAL A 325 15.68 7.76 4.82
N LYS A 326 15.51 7.83 6.14
CA LYS A 326 14.26 8.37 6.70
C LYS A 326 14.21 9.87 6.46
N ARG A 327 13.15 10.33 5.78
CA ARG A 327 12.90 11.74 5.52
C ARG A 327 13.03 12.58 6.81
N LEU A 328 13.66 13.75 6.72
CA LEU A 328 13.94 14.67 7.82
C LEU A 328 14.83 14.08 8.94
N SER A 329 15.56 13.00 8.70
CA SER A 329 16.60 12.53 9.63
C SER A 329 17.90 13.31 9.42
N PRO A 330 18.85 13.32 10.39
CA PRO A 330 20.18 13.92 10.17
C PRO A 330 20.89 13.37 8.93
N GLU A 331 20.71 12.08 8.65
CA GLU A 331 21.26 11.41 7.47
C GLU A 331 20.67 11.94 6.17
N TYR A 332 19.35 12.23 6.13
CA TYR A 332 18.69 12.89 5.02
C TYR A 332 19.33 14.25 4.70
N PHE A 333 19.56 15.09 5.71
CA PHE A 333 20.21 16.38 5.52
C PHE A 333 21.67 16.24 5.07
N TYR A 334 22.38 15.24 5.58
CA TYR A 334 23.75 14.95 5.14
C TYR A 334 23.81 14.61 3.64
N TYR A 335 22.95 13.70 3.16
CA TYR A 335 22.95 13.34 1.75
C TYR A 335 22.52 14.48 0.84
N LEU A 336 21.50 15.23 1.22
CA LEU A 336 21.09 16.42 0.47
C LEU A 336 22.19 17.48 0.39
N SER A 337 22.97 17.67 1.45
CA SER A 337 24.09 18.63 1.43
C SER A 337 25.22 18.24 0.48
N ARG A 338 25.31 16.97 0.08
CA ARG A 338 26.41 16.43 -0.71
C ARG A 338 26.04 15.92 -2.09
N ALA A 339 24.74 15.78 -2.38
CA ALA A 339 24.31 15.21 -3.65
C ALA A 339 24.56 16.14 -4.83
N LYS A 340 25.04 15.56 -5.94
CA LYS A 340 25.14 16.25 -7.23
C LYS A 340 23.75 16.48 -7.82
N TYR A 341 22.84 15.53 -7.66
CA TYR A 341 21.50 15.60 -8.22
C TYR A 341 20.44 15.42 -7.16
N TRP A 342 19.46 16.31 -7.17
CA TRP A 342 18.20 16.21 -6.44
C TRP A 342 17.07 15.99 -7.44
N ILE A 343 16.27 14.94 -7.23
CA ILE A 343 15.11 14.63 -8.08
C ILE A 343 13.89 14.44 -7.18
N ASN A 344 12.86 15.28 -7.41
CA ASN A 344 11.67 15.29 -6.56
C ASN A 344 10.45 15.73 -7.38
N ASN A 345 9.26 15.20 -7.05
CA ASN A 345 8.00 15.63 -7.65
C ASN A 345 7.19 16.59 -6.76
N GLN A 346 7.72 16.93 -5.59
CA GLN A 346 7.17 17.92 -4.65
C GLN A 346 8.28 18.89 -4.22
N ASN A 347 8.18 19.47 -3.02
CA ASN A 347 9.25 20.33 -2.52
C ASN A 347 10.06 19.68 -1.42
N PHE A 348 11.38 19.76 -1.51
CA PHE A 348 12.22 19.63 -0.33
C PHE A 348 11.92 20.78 0.65
N PRO A 349 12.23 20.62 1.95
CA PRO A 349 12.00 21.68 2.93
C PRO A 349 12.57 23.03 2.50
N HIS A 350 11.76 24.09 2.57
CA HIS A 350 12.10 25.43 2.08
C HIS A 350 13.35 26.04 2.73
N TYR A 351 13.68 25.64 3.95
CA TYR A 351 14.85 26.12 4.71
C TYR A 351 16.17 25.43 4.33
N LEU A 352 16.14 24.45 3.40
CA LEU A 352 17.36 23.80 2.95
C LEU A 352 18.21 24.72 2.08
N ARG A 353 19.49 24.73 2.37
CA ARG A 353 20.50 25.34 1.51
C ARG A 353 20.98 24.30 0.49
N LYS A 354 20.76 24.56 -0.77
CA LYS A 354 21.31 23.77 -1.90
C LYS A 354 22.78 24.18 -2.14
N HIS A 355 23.65 23.20 -2.40
CA HIS A 355 25.02 23.50 -2.84
C HIS A 355 25.00 24.12 -4.26
N LYS A 356 25.89 25.02 -4.56
CA LYS A 356 25.95 25.71 -5.87
C LYS A 356 26.11 24.74 -7.04
N ASP A 357 26.87 23.65 -6.84
CA ASP A 357 27.14 22.61 -7.85
C ASP A 357 26.08 21.50 -7.88
N THR A 358 25.06 21.53 -7.02
CA THR A 358 23.94 20.61 -7.03
C THR A 358 22.93 21.03 -8.09
N ILE A 359 22.49 20.08 -8.89
CA ILE A 359 21.44 20.24 -9.90
C ILE A 359 20.13 19.69 -9.31
N TYR A 360 19.09 20.53 -9.26
CA TYR A 360 17.76 20.13 -8.79
C TYR A 360 16.80 20.04 -9.96
N ILE A 361 16.35 18.81 -10.26
CA ILE A 361 15.35 18.51 -11.28
C ILE A 361 14.01 18.32 -10.56
N GLN A 362 13.09 19.26 -10.78
CA GLN A 362 11.72 19.20 -10.29
C GLN A 362 10.86 18.54 -11.35
N THR A 363 10.30 17.36 -11.04
CA THR A 363 9.46 16.64 -12.00
C THR A 363 8.01 17.08 -11.98
N TRP A 364 7.62 17.81 -10.93
CA TRP A 364 6.24 18.14 -10.62
C TRP A 364 5.35 16.87 -10.55
N HIS A 365 4.02 17.04 -10.44
CA HIS A 365 3.12 15.92 -10.19
C HIS A 365 1.75 16.03 -10.87
N GLY A 366 1.61 16.91 -11.87
CA GLY A 366 0.37 17.00 -12.67
C GLY A 366 0.28 18.26 -13.50
N THR A 367 -0.42 18.16 -14.62
CA THR A 367 -0.75 19.30 -15.47
C THR A 367 -1.75 20.21 -14.77
N PRO A 368 -1.55 21.53 -14.77
CA PRO A 368 -2.42 22.47 -14.06
C PRO A 368 -3.82 22.55 -14.69
N LEU A 369 -4.85 22.20 -13.93
CA LEU A 369 -6.24 22.55 -14.22
C LEU A 369 -6.64 23.79 -13.43
N LYS A 370 -6.31 23.78 -12.14
CA LYS A 370 -6.67 24.82 -11.15
C LYS A 370 -5.54 25.83 -11.04
N LYS A 371 -5.88 27.11 -10.83
CA LYS A 371 -4.89 28.13 -10.52
C LYS A 371 -4.05 27.75 -9.31
N MET A 372 -2.75 28.01 -9.38
CA MET A 372 -1.77 27.60 -8.40
C MET A 372 -0.98 28.78 -7.87
N LEU A 373 -0.51 28.66 -6.65
CA LEU A 373 0.42 29.51 -5.92
C LEU A 373 0.25 31.02 -6.19
N ASN A 374 1.06 31.60 -7.11
CA ASN A 374 1.05 33.04 -7.38
C ASN A 374 -0.17 33.50 -8.17
N ASP A 375 -0.83 32.61 -8.90
CA ASP A 375 -2.02 32.88 -9.69
C ASP A 375 -3.33 32.78 -8.85
N VAL A 376 -3.22 32.43 -7.56
CA VAL A 376 -4.34 32.35 -6.62
C VAL A 376 -4.41 33.66 -5.81
N GLU A 377 -5.56 34.32 -5.84
CA GLU A 377 -5.78 35.56 -5.10
C GLU A 377 -5.88 35.33 -3.60
N THR A 378 -6.65 34.32 -3.17
CA THR A 378 -6.87 34.01 -1.76
C THR A 378 -6.74 32.51 -1.49
N PHE A 379 -5.95 32.13 -0.48
CA PHE A 379 -5.80 30.74 -0.04
C PHE A 379 -6.75 30.43 1.10
N GLN A 380 -7.73 29.57 0.88
CA GLN A 380 -8.56 29.03 1.95
C GLN A 380 -7.83 27.88 2.67
N GLY A 381 -7.88 27.87 4.01
CA GLY A 381 -7.35 26.76 4.81
C GLY A 381 -5.81 26.65 4.90
N ARG A 382 -5.05 27.62 4.39
CA ARG A 382 -3.58 27.68 4.48
C ARG A 382 -3.13 28.81 5.40
N ASP A 383 -1.99 28.63 6.08
CA ASP A 383 -1.41 29.73 6.88
C ASP A 383 -0.82 30.83 5.99
N ALA A 384 -0.79 32.07 6.52
CA ALA A 384 -0.34 33.26 5.78
C ALA A 384 1.07 33.13 5.16
N ASN A 385 1.94 32.30 5.72
CA ASN A 385 3.31 32.10 5.25
C ASN A 385 3.45 30.97 4.22
N TYR A 386 2.38 30.28 3.85
CA TYR A 386 2.44 29.16 2.91
C TYR A 386 3.07 29.56 1.57
N LYS A 387 2.56 30.63 0.95
CA LYS A 387 3.05 31.16 -0.34
C LYS A 387 4.55 31.48 -0.27
N ASN A 388 4.99 32.16 0.79
CA ASN A 388 6.40 32.54 0.97
C ASN A 388 7.30 31.31 1.10
N ARG A 389 6.87 30.28 1.88
CA ARG A 389 7.66 29.04 2.00
C ARG A 389 7.78 28.27 0.69
N VAL A 390 6.72 28.20 -0.10
CA VAL A 390 6.77 27.52 -1.40
C VAL A 390 7.65 28.31 -2.37
N ASN A 391 7.50 29.62 -2.45
CA ASN A 391 8.36 30.48 -3.30
C ASN A 391 9.85 30.39 -2.90
N GLN A 392 10.15 30.25 -1.60
CA GLN A 392 11.52 30.01 -1.15
C GLN A 392 12.05 28.65 -1.60
N ALA A 393 11.22 27.59 -1.58
CA ALA A 393 11.64 26.26 -2.05
C ALA A 393 11.88 26.24 -3.58
N ILE A 394 11.06 26.95 -4.35
CA ILE A 394 11.16 27.05 -5.82
C ILE A 394 12.51 27.68 -6.26
N LYS A 395 13.07 28.60 -5.48
CA LYS A 395 14.40 29.20 -5.78
C LYS A 395 15.52 28.17 -5.90
N ASN A 396 15.37 27.01 -5.27
CA ASN A 396 16.32 25.91 -5.36
C ASN A 396 16.18 25.06 -6.64
N TRP A 397 15.05 25.12 -7.35
CA TRP A 397 14.88 24.38 -8.60
C TRP A 397 15.81 24.91 -9.69
N ASP A 398 16.42 24.03 -10.47
CA ASP A 398 17.22 24.41 -11.64
C ASP A 398 16.49 24.05 -12.93
N TYR A 399 15.78 22.93 -12.93
CA TYR A 399 14.97 22.45 -14.04
C TYR A 399 13.58 22.07 -13.57
N LEU A 400 12.57 22.38 -14.38
CA LEU A 400 11.18 21.97 -14.17
C LEU A 400 10.69 21.22 -15.40
N ILE A 401 10.11 20.02 -15.19
CA ILE A 401 9.60 19.19 -16.29
C ILE A 401 8.19 19.61 -16.65
N SER A 402 7.91 19.66 -17.96
CA SER A 402 6.59 20.04 -18.50
C SER A 402 6.15 19.10 -19.63
N PRO A 403 4.83 18.74 -19.67
CA PRO A 403 4.25 17.89 -20.71
C PRO A 403 3.75 18.67 -21.93
N SER A 404 3.67 20.02 -21.85
CA SER A 404 3.09 20.82 -22.94
C SER A 404 3.44 22.31 -22.81
N PRO A 405 3.35 23.10 -23.89
CA PRO A 405 3.49 24.56 -23.84
C PRO A 405 2.48 25.21 -22.89
N TYR A 406 1.28 24.65 -22.80
CA TYR A 406 0.26 25.09 -21.86
C TYR A 406 0.74 24.98 -20.40
N ALA A 407 1.22 23.80 -19.99
CA ALA A 407 1.72 23.59 -18.64
C ALA A 407 2.92 24.50 -18.35
N SER A 408 3.83 24.68 -19.33
CA SER A 408 4.97 25.58 -19.21
C SER A 408 4.54 27.03 -18.95
N ALA A 409 3.51 27.52 -19.65
CA ALA A 409 2.95 28.84 -19.43
C ALA A 409 2.37 28.99 -18.00
N CYS A 410 1.57 28.03 -17.56
CA CYS A 410 1.05 28.02 -16.19
C CYS A 410 2.15 27.99 -15.13
N PHE A 411 3.23 27.21 -15.35
CA PHE A 411 4.34 27.12 -14.41
C PHE A 411 5.14 28.40 -14.30
N LYS A 412 5.32 29.13 -15.42
CA LYS A 412 6.01 30.43 -15.44
C LYS A 412 5.28 31.43 -14.54
N THR A 413 3.97 31.54 -14.63
CA THR A 413 3.18 32.48 -13.80
C THR A 413 3.00 31.98 -12.37
N ALA A 414 2.54 30.74 -12.20
CA ALA A 414 2.25 30.19 -10.88
C ALA A 414 3.46 30.14 -9.96
N PHE A 415 4.65 29.83 -10.50
CA PHE A 415 5.87 29.64 -9.74
C PHE A 415 6.87 30.78 -9.86
N ASP A 416 6.56 31.78 -10.68
CA ASP A 416 7.54 32.84 -11.08
C ASP A 416 8.88 32.19 -11.51
N PHE A 417 8.79 31.13 -12.31
CA PHE A 417 9.92 30.29 -12.64
C PHE A 417 10.63 30.80 -13.90
N GLN A 418 11.85 31.30 -13.75
CA GLN A 418 12.62 31.95 -14.79
C GLN A 418 13.76 31.10 -15.36
N LYS A 419 13.97 29.89 -14.81
CA LYS A 419 15.02 28.98 -15.30
C LYS A 419 14.46 28.04 -16.37
N GLU A 420 15.22 27.01 -16.73
CA GLU A 420 14.88 26.11 -17.84
C GLU A 420 13.69 25.17 -17.51
N ILE A 421 12.66 25.22 -18.35
CA ILE A 421 11.58 24.25 -18.37
C ILE A 421 11.92 23.22 -19.44
N LEU A 422 11.99 21.94 -19.00
CA LEU A 422 12.23 20.79 -19.88
C LEU A 422 10.89 20.30 -20.43
N GLU A 423 10.63 20.64 -21.67
CA GLU A 423 9.42 20.28 -22.40
C GLU A 423 9.58 18.87 -23.02
N VAL A 424 9.53 17.83 -22.19
CA VAL A 424 9.85 16.44 -22.57
C VAL A 424 8.76 15.44 -22.25
N GLY A 425 7.65 15.87 -21.64
CA GLY A 425 6.62 14.99 -21.09
C GLY A 425 6.91 14.59 -19.64
N TYR A 426 5.95 13.96 -18.98
CA TYR A 426 6.15 13.39 -17.65
C TYR A 426 6.72 11.97 -17.72
N PRO A 427 7.85 11.67 -17.05
CA PRO A 427 8.43 10.32 -17.02
C PRO A 427 7.43 9.20 -16.66
N ARG A 428 6.49 9.47 -15.75
CA ARG A 428 5.46 8.50 -15.35
C ARG A 428 4.51 8.10 -16.48
N ASN A 429 4.38 8.93 -17.53
CA ASN A 429 3.52 8.68 -18.68
C ASN A 429 4.22 7.90 -19.79
N ASP A 430 5.54 7.70 -19.74
CA ASP A 430 6.29 6.93 -20.73
C ASP A 430 5.71 5.51 -20.92
N VAL A 431 5.14 4.96 -19.87
CA VAL A 431 4.57 3.61 -19.87
C VAL A 431 3.40 3.44 -20.84
N PHE A 432 2.69 4.51 -21.22
CA PHE A 432 1.53 4.42 -22.12
C PHE A 432 1.91 4.30 -23.58
N TYR A 433 3.14 4.64 -23.95
CA TYR A 433 3.63 4.65 -25.34
C TYR A 433 4.39 3.39 -25.76
N ASN A 434 4.71 2.51 -24.80
CA ASN A 434 5.42 1.25 -25.05
C ASN A 434 4.46 0.04 -25.06
N VAL A 435 3.26 0.19 -25.66
CA VAL A 435 2.12 -0.73 -25.48
C VAL A 435 2.26 -2.05 -26.27
N GLU A 436 3.14 -2.11 -27.28
CA GLU A 436 3.21 -3.24 -28.22
C GLU A 436 4.13 -4.40 -27.80
N ASN A 437 4.80 -4.32 -26.65
CA ASN A 437 5.71 -5.37 -26.17
C ASN A 437 4.96 -6.44 -25.37
N THR A 438 5.35 -7.70 -25.57
CA THR A 438 4.92 -8.88 -24.77
C THR A 438 4.99 -8.61 -23.26
N ASP A 439 5.98 -7.83 -22.80
CA ASP A 439 6.14 -7.38 -21.43
C ASP A 439 4.93 -6.56 -20.91
N MET A 440 4.25 -5.81 -21.78
CA MET A 440 3.11 -4.98 -21.36
C MET A 440 1.85 -5.82 -21.11
N THR A 441 1.62 -6.85 -21.88
CA THR A 441 0.51 -7.80 -21.67
C THR A 441 0.69 -8.53 -20.35
N GLU A 442 1.91 -9.00 -20.06
CA GLU A 442 2.23 -9.64 -18.79
C GLU A 442 2.14 -8.66 -17.62
N LYS A 443 2.59 -7.41 -17.79
CA LYS A 443 2.44 -6.36 -16.78
C LYS A 443 0.97 -6.10 -16.43
N LYS A 444 0.08 -5.96 -17.42
CA LYS A 444 -1.36 -5.79 -17.21
C LYS A 444 -1.97 -6.98 -16.47
N LYS A 445 -1.56 -8.20 -16.83
CA LYS A 445 -1.99 -9.43 -16.17
C LYS A 445 -1.55 -9.47 -14.71
N LEU A 446 -0.30 -9.12 -14.42
CA LEU A 446 0.22 -9.04 -13.05
C LEU A 446 -0.49 -7.98 -12.21
N ILE A 447 -0.84 -6.83 -12.79
CA ILE A 447 -1.60 -5.79 -12.10
C ILE A 447 -3.00 -6.32 -11.75
N LYS A 448 -3.72 -6.92 -12.72
CA LYS A 448 -5.03 -7.53 -12.49
C LYS A 448 -4.97 -8.61 -11.40
N GLN A 449 -3.99 -9.50 -11.44
CA GLN A 449 -3.78 -10.54 -10.42
C GLN A 449 -3.54 -9.95 -9.02
N LYS A 450 -2.71 -8.90 -8.89
CA LYS A 450 -2.47 -8.21 -7.62
C LYS A 450 -3.73 -7.59 -7.02
N LEU A 451 -4.67 -7.21 -7.87
CA LEU A 451 -5.95 -6.62 -7.48
C LEU A 451 -7.06 -7.68 -7.30
N GLY A 452 -6.75 -8.97 -7.51
CA GLY A 452 -7.75 -10.04 -7.44
C GLY A 452 -8.77 -9.99 -8.58
N ILE A 453 -8.44 -9.35 -9.71
CA ILE A 453 -9.32 -9.24 -10.89
C ILE A 453 -9.01 -10.41 -11.82
N GLU A 454 -9.76 -11.49 -11.68
CA GLU A 454 -9.61 -12.72 -12.51
C GLU A 454 -10.55 -12.74 -13.71
N SER A 455 -11.52 -11.82 -13.77
CA SER A 455 -12.54 -11.79 -14.83
C SER A 455 -12.04 -11.10 -16.11
N ASN A 456 -12.65 -11.45 -17.24
CA ASN A 456 -12.44 -10.79 -18.52
C ASN A 456 -13.27 -9.50 -18.68
N LYS A 457 -13.95 -9.05 -17.61
CA LYS A 457 -14.76 -7.83 -17.63
C LYS A 457 -13.88 -6.61 -17.91
N LYS A 458 -14.48 -5.61 -18.54
CA LYS A 458 -13.87 -4.29 -18.74
C LYS A 458 -13.74 -3.57 -17.39
N ILE A 459 -12.80 -2.66 -17.29
CA ILE A 459 -12.47 -1.98 -16.04
C ILE A 459 -12.81 -0.49 -16.16
N ILE A 460 -13.62 -0.02 -15.21
CA ILE A 460 -13.90 1.40 -15.00
C ILE A 460 -13.06 1.87 -13.83
N LEU A 461 -12.32 2.97 -13.99
CA LEU A 461 -11.63 3.66 -12.90
C LEU A 461 -12.43 4.88 -12.49
N TYR A 462 -12.82 4.98 -11.22
CA TYR A 462 -13.34 6.20 -10.64
C TYR A 462 -12.29 6.88 -9.75
N ALA A 463 -11.82 8.04 -10.19
CA ALA A 463 -10.77 8.81 -9.52
C ALA A 463 -11.24 10.26 -9.25
N PRO A 464 -12.09 10.48 -8.23
CA PRO A 464 -12.63 11.80 -7.94
C PRO A 464 -11.62 12.71 -7.24
N THR A 465 -11.81 14.03 -7.41
CA THR A 465 -11.09 15.04 -6.65
C THR A 465 -11.57 15.05 -5.19
N PHE A 466 -10.62 15.26 -4.33
CA PHE A 466 -10.86 15.50 -2.91
C PHE A 466 -11.62 16.81 -2.68
N ARG A 467 -12.58 16.78 -1.74
CA ARG A 467 -13.34 17.97 -1.30
C ARG A 467 -12.80 18.47 0.03
N ASP A 468 -12.28 19.71 0.05
CA ASP A 468 -11.66 20.32 1.24
C ASP A 468 -12.67 20.58 2.37
N ASP A 469 -13.95 20.68 2.05
CA ASP A 469 -15.06 20.98 2.97
C ASP A 469 -15.75 19.74 3.55
N GLU A 470 -15.51 18.54 3.04
CA GLU A 470 -16.05 17.30 3.60
C GLU A 470 -15.22 16.83 4.80
N ILE A 471 -15.47 17.41 5.97
CA ILE A 471 -14.78 17.12 7.23
C ILE A 471 -15.78 16.60 8.28
N ASN A 472 -15.46 15.50 8.98
CA ASN A 472 -16.28 15.02 10.09
C ASN A 472 -16.09 15.84 11.37
N LYS A 473 -16.94 15.59 12.40
CA LYS A 473 -16.86 16.24 13.73
C LYS A 473 -15.48 16.11 14.40
N ALA A 474 -14.66 15.13 13.99
CA ALA A 474 -13.29 14.92 14.48
C ALA A 474 -12.22 15.59 13.60
N LYS A 475 -12.60 16.50 12.68
CA LYS A 475 -11.73 17.17 11.70
C LYS A 475 -10.96 16.21 10.79
N LYS A 476 -11.49 15.00 10.58
CA LYS A 476 -10.97 14.05 9.59
C LYS A 476 -11.81 14.15 8.34
N HIS A 477 -11.14 14.15 7.18
CA HIS A 477 -11.81 14.15 5.89
C HIS A 477 -12.54 12.83 5.66
N ILE A 478 -13.77 12.91 5.16
CA ILE A 478 -14.64 11.77 4.83
C ILE A 478 -14.84 11.78 3.32
N ILE A 479 -14.97 10.60 2.72
CA ILE A 479 -15.55 10.48 1.38
C ILE A 479 -17.04 10.24 1.53
N ASN A 480 -17.81 11.11 0.91
CA ASN A 480 -19.17 10.83 0.56
C ASN A 480 -19.21 10.51 -0.94
N LEU A 481 -19.10 9.22 -1.29
CA LEU A 481 -19.21 8.80 -2.68
C LEU A 481 -20.61 9.18 -3.18
N LYS A 482 -20.67 10.01 -4.21
CA LYS A 482 -21.92 10.40 -4.87
C LYS A 482 -22.35 9.40 -5.94
N LEU A 483 -21.52 8.39 -6.22
CA LEU A 483 -21.87 7.25 -7.05
C LEU A 483 -22.84 6.32 -6.31
N ASP A 484 -23.93 5.98 -6.94
CA ASP A 484 -24.85 4.92 -6.50
C ASP A 484 -24.30 3.56 -6.93
N LEU A 485 -23.42 3.00 -6.08
CA LEU A 485 -22.73 1.75 -6.37
C LEU A 485 -23.66 0.54 -6.56
N PRO A 486 -24.72 0.35 -5.75
CA PRO A 486 -25.69 -0.72 -5.98
C PRO A 486 -26.37 -0.63 -7.35
N ARG A 487 -26.82 0.56 -7.72
CA ARG A 487 -27.49 0.80 -9.01
C ARG A 487 -26.54 0.63 -10.20
N LEU A 488 -25.29 1.07 -10.07
CA LEU A 488 -24.26 0.83 -11.07
C LEU A 488 -24.03 -0.68 -11.25
N LYS A 489 -23.87 -1.43 -10.16
CA LYS A 489 -23.70 -2.87 -10.22
C LYS A 489 -24.85 -3.55 -10.93
N GLU A 490 -26.10 -3.22 -10.60
CA GLU A 490 -27.29 -3.77 -11.24
C GLU A 490 -27.32 -3.48 -12.75
N SER A 491 -26.86 -2.28 -13.15
CA SER A 491 -26.96 -1.80 -14.52
C SER A 491 -25.86 -2.27 -15.47
N ILE A 492 -24.62 -2.42 -14.96
CA ILE A 492 -23.41 -2.66 -15.76
C ILE A 492 -22.47 -3.70 -15.14
N GLY A 493 -22.80 -4.29 -13.98
CA GLY A 493 -21.90 -5.20 -13.25
C GLY A 493 -21.59 -6.51 -13.98
N ASP A 494 -22.38 -6.90 -14.98
CA ASP A 494 -22.10 -8.07 -15.78
C ASP A 494 -20.93 -7.86 -16.77
N GLU A 495 -20.74 -6.63 -17.25
CA GLU A 495 -19.72 -6.28 -18.24
C GLU A 495 -18.49 -5.62 -17.63
N TYR A 496 -18.64 -4.94 -16.47
CA TYR A 496 -17.61 -4.08 -15.90
C TYR A 496 -17.27 -4.43 -14.47
N ILE A 497 -16.03 -4.08 -14.08
CA ILE A 497 -15.55 -3.95 -12.69
C ILE A 497 -15.20 -2.49 -12.45
N LEU A 498 -15.56 -1.97 -11.28
CA LEU A 498 -15.27 -0.60 -10.86
C LEU A 498 -14.07 -0.56 -9.91
N ILE A 499 -13.00 0.11 -10.32
CA ILE A 499 -11.86 0.44 -9.44
C ILE A 499 -12.13 1.81 -8.81
N LEU A 500 -12.11 1.87 -7.48
CA LEU A 500 -12.19 3.13 -6.75
C LEU A 500 -10.78 3.61 -6.36
N ARG A 501 -10.41 4.82 -6.79
CA ARG A 501 -9.12 5.45 -6.47
C ARG A 501 -9.31 6.86 -5.92
N PRO A 502 -9.90 7.03 -4.73
CA PRO A 502 -10.00 8.32 -4.08
C PRO A 502 -8.62 8.80 -3.59
N HIS A 503 -8.53 10.08 -3.24
CA HIS A 503 -7.27 10.69 -2.81
C HIS A 503 -6.76 10.08 -1.48
N ILE A 504 -5.45 9.81 -1.39
CA ILE A 504 -4.79 9.13 -0.25
C ILE A 504 -4.90 9.84 1.12
N ILE A 505 -5.39 11.09 1.15
CA ILE A 505 -5.63 11.84 2.41
C ILE A 505 -6.80 11.24 3.19
N ILE A 506 -7.62 10.44 2.56
CA ILE A 506 -8.80 9.84 3.15
C ILE A 506 -8.38 8.62 3.97
N SER A 507 -8.46 8.75 5.28
CA SER A 507 -7.93 7.79 6.23
C SER A 507 -8.87 6.62 6.56
N ASN A 508 -10.13 6.66 6.10
CA ASN A 508 -11.10 5.61 6.38
C ASN A 508 -11.24 4.70 5.17
N ALA A 509 -11.18 3.38 5.39
CA ALA A 509 -11.60 2.40 4.39
C ALA A 509 -13.05 2.72 3.98
N LEU A 510 -13.32 2.66 2.70
CA LEU A 510 -14.70 2.70 2.19
C LEU A 510 -15.43 1.50 2.78
N ASN A 511 -16.46 1.73 3.60
CA ASN A 511 -17.35 0.67 4.05
C ASN A 511 -18.24 0.26 2.86
N LEU A 512 -17.71 -0.59 2.00
CA LEU A 512 -18.46 -1.20 0.91
C LEU A 512 -19.26 -2.37 1.46
N SER A 513 -20.52 -2.50 1.06
CA SER A 513 -21.32 -3.67 1.42
C SER A 513 -20.74 -4.91 0.73
N GLU A 514 -20.84 -6.07 1.36
CA GLU A 514 -20.38 -7.35 0.80
C GLU A 514 -21.00 -7.65 -0.57
N SER A 515 -22.22 -7.18 -0.79
CA SER A 515 -22.90 -7.33 -2.08
C SER A 515 -22.18 -6.64 -3.25
N LEU A 516 -21.17 -5.82 -2.99
CA LEU A 516 -20.41 -5.09 -4.00
C LEU A 516 -19.00 -5.68 -4.25
N ASN A 517 -18.58 -6.70 -3.50
CA ASN A 517 -17.20 -7.23 -3.56
C ASN A 517 -16.83 -7.85 -4.92
N ASP A 518 -17.79 -8.31 -5.70
CA ASP A 518 -17.61 -8.86 -7.04
C ASP A 518 -17.60 -7.78 -8.15
N PHE A 519 -17.96 -6.53 -7.79
CA PHE A 519 -18.05 -5.41 -8.72
C PHE A 519 -17.06 -4.28 -8.41
N VAL A 520 -16.74 -4.03 -7.13
CA VAL A 520 -15.93 -2.86 -6.70
C VAL A 520 -14.62 -3.32 -6.10
N VAL A 521 -13.50 -2.75 -6.58
CA VAL A 521 -12.16 -2.94 -6.05
C VAL A 521 -11.63 -1.63 -5.47
N ASP A 522 -11.38 -1.59 -4.16
CA ASP A 522 -10.79 -0.40 -3.50
C ASP A 522 -9.29 -0.34 -3.71
N CYS A 523 -8.86 0.61 -4.53
CA CYS A 523 -7.45 0.91 -4.83
C CYS A 523 -6.94 2.20 -4.16
N THR A 524 -7.57 2.69 -3.08
CA THR A 524 -7.16 3.91 -2.37
C THR A 524 -5.68 3.89 -1.98
N LYS A 525 -5.16 2.72 -1.60
CA LYS A 525 -3.76 2.55 -1.16
C LYS A 525 -2.83 1.99 -2.24
N TYR A 526 -3.32 1.74 -3.44
CA TYR A 526 -2.46 1.22 -4.52
C TYR A 526 -1.35 2.24 -4.82
N PRO A 527 -0.07 1.85 -4.85
CA PRO A 527 1.03 2.82 -4.85
C PRO A 527 1.15 3.63 -6.14
N GLU A 528 0.93 3.00 -7.30
CA GLU A 528 1.20 3.62 -8.60
C GLU A 528 -0.07 3.74 -9.46
N ILE A 529 -0.52 4.97 -9.67
CA ILE A 529 -1.76 5.23 -10.41
C ILE A 529 -1.64 4.90 -11.90
N SER A 530 -0.45 5.03 -12.50
CA SER A 530 -0.21 4.68 -13.89
C SER A 530 -0.45 3.20 -14.18
N ASP A 531 -0.22 2.30 -13.21
CA ASP A 531 -0.56 0.90 -13.32
C ASP A 531 -2.09 0.70 -13.45
N LEU A 532 -2.88 1.48 -12.71
CA LEU A 532 -4.34 1.43 -12.81
C LEU A 532 -4.82 1.93 -14.19
N TYR A 533 -4.21 3.01 -14.70
CA TYR A 533 -4.55 3.53 -16.04
C TYR A 533 -4.30 2.50 -17.15
N LEU A 534 -3.23 1.70 -17.05
CA LEU A 534 -2.91 0.66 -18.04
C LEU A 534 -4.02 -0.38 -18.20
N ILE A 535 -4.68 -0.76 -17.10
CA ILE A 535 -5.73 -1.79 -17.10
C ILE A 535 -7.13 -1.22 -17.24
N THR A 536 -7.31 0.10 -17.14
CA THR A 536 -8.60 0.79 -17.21
C THR A 536 -9.08 0.90 -18.66
N ASP A 537 -10.37 0.67 -18.90
CA ASP A 537 -11.03 0.86 -20.19
C ASP A 537 -11.80 2.17 -20.26
N ILE A 538 -12.40 2.63 -19.15
CA ILE A 538 -13.12 3.90 -19.03
C ILE A 538 -12.67 4.58 -17.76
N CYS A 539 -12.29 5.87 -17.82
CA CYS A 539 -12.01 6.65 -16.63
C CYS A 539 -13.13 7.63 -16.32
N ILE A 540 -13.65 7.56 -15.11
CA ILE A 540 -14.59 8.52 -14.56
C ILE A 540 -13.82 9.40 -13.58
N THR A 541 -13.85 10.70 -13.79
CA THR A 541 -13.24 11.68 -12.90
C THR A 541 -14.13 12.93 -12.78
N ASP A 542 -13.61 13.99 -12.21
CA ASP A 542 -14.28 15.28 -12.10
C ASP A 542 -13.30 16.42 -12.43
N TYR A 543 -12.95 17.27 -11.46
CA TYR A 543 -12.02 18.41 -11.64
C TYR A 543 -10.57 18.02 -11.30
N SER A 544 -10.14 16.85 -11.74
CA SER A 544 -8.86 16.25 -11.40
C SER A 544 -7.84 16.35 -12.53
N SER A 545 -6.56 16.54 -12.18
CA SER A 545 -5.45 16.42 -13.13
C SER A 545 -5.28 15.01 -13.72
N VAL A 546 -5.99 14.01 -13.18
CA VAL A 546 -6.08 12.64 -13.71
C VAL A 546 -6.40 12.63 -15.21
N MET A 547 -7.30 13.53 -15.67
CA MET A 547 -7.70 13.60 -17.07
C MET A 547 -6.55 13.81 -18.03
N PHE A 548 -5.52 14.58 -17.65
CA PHE A 548 -4.37 14.86 -18.51
C PHE A 548 -3.45 13.63 -18.64
N ASP A 549 -3.20 12.94 -17.53
CA ASP A 549 -2.39 11.72 -17.55
C ASP A 549 -3.13 10.59 -18.27
N PHE A 550 -4.41 10.40 -17.96
CA PHE A 550 -5.22 9.35 -18.59
C PHE A 550 -5.44 9.56 -20.08
N ALA A 551 -5.48 10.84 -20.55
CA ALA A 551 -5.59 11.16 -21.98
C ALA A 551 -4.47 10.52 -22.83
N ASN A 552 -3.31 10.24 -22.25
CA ASN A 552 -2.22 9.52 -22.93
C ASN A 552 -2.58 8.07 -23.29
N THR A 553 -3.59 7.50 -22.68
CA THR A 553 -4.10 6.16 -23.04
C THR A 553 -5.02 6.17 -24.25
N LYS A 554 -5.51 7.33 -24.67
CA LYS A 554 -6.52 7.55 -25.72
C LYS A 554 -7.84 6.80 -25.50
N LYS A 555 -8.14 6.48 -24.23
CA LYS A 555 -9.36 5.79 -23.81
C LYS A 555 -10.40 6.79 -23.28
N PRO A 556 -11.70 6.41 -23.25
CA PRO A 556 -12.78 7.31 -22.88
C PRO A 556 -12.63 7.94 -21.51
N LEU A 557 -12.93 9.24 -21.42
CA LEU A 557 -13.04 10.05 -20.21
C LEU A 557 -14.48 10.49 -19.99
N LEU A 558 -15.05 10.20 -18.83
CA LEU A 558 -16.35 10.67 -18.40
C LEU A 558 -16.18 11.58 -17.19
N PHE A 559 -16.87 12.71 -17.16
CA PHE A 559 -16.74 13.69 -16.07
C PHE A 559 -18.00 13.71 -15.23
N PHE A 560 -17.93 13.13 -14.01
CA PHE A 560 -19.04 13.13 -13.07
C PHE A 560 -19.02 14.42 -12.23
N THR A 561 -19.72 15.45 -12.72
CA THR A 561 -19.65 16.85 -12.28
C THR A 561 -20.93 17.30 -11.57
N TYR A 562 -21.44 16.50 -10.62
CA TYR A 562 -22.68 16.74 -9.89
C TYR A 562 -22.71 18.07 -9.11
N ASP A 563 -21.56 18.66 -8.82
CA ASP A 563 -21.39 19.88 -8.04
C ASP A 563 -20.64 21.01 -8.80
N LEU A 564 -20.70 21.01 -10.13
CA LEU A 564 -19.93 21.92 -11.01
C LEU A 564 -20.08 23.39 -10.62
N GLU A 565 -21.31 23.87 -10.43
CA GLU A 565 -21.59 25.26 -10.09
C GLU A 565 -20.99 25.67 -8.74
N PHE A 566 -21.11 24.77 -7.75
CA PHE A 566 -20.48 24.97 -6.45
C PHE A 566 -18.97 25.03 -6.54
N TYR A 567 -18.39 24.09 -7.31
CA TYR A 567 -16.95 23.97 -7.47
C TYR A 567 -16.33 25.18 -8.18
N LYS A 568 -17.00 25.68 -9.24
CA LYS A 568 -16.57 26.84 -10.02
C LYS A 568 -16.58 28.14 -9.20
N ASN A 569 -17.61 28.34 -8.36
CA ASN A 569 -17.83 29.61 -7.68
C ASN A 569 -17.11 29.72 -6.32
N LYS A 570 -16.79 28.61 -5.64
CA LYS A 570 -16.21 28.62 -4.28
C LYS A 570 -14.72 28.23 -4.23
N LEU A 571 -14.14 27.66 -5.29
CA LEU A 571 -12.76 27.19 -5.31
C LEU A 571 -11.94 27.94 -6.36
N ARG A 572 -10.67 27.80 -6.33
CA ARG A 572 -9.52 28.51 -6.93
C ARG A 572 -9.59 28.99 -8.39
N GLY A 573 -10.69 28.79 -9.14
CA GLY A 573 -10.75 29.04 -10.58
C GLY A 573 -9.88 28.09 -11.42
N PHE A 574 -10.21 27.98 -12.70
CA PHE A 574 -9.48 27.16 -13.67
C PHE A 574 -8.58 28.02 -14.56
N TYR A 575 -7.55 27.43 -15.13
CA TYR A 575 -6.70 28.08 -16.13
C TYR A 575 -7.32 28.12 -17.53
N PHE A 576 -8.35 27.32 -17.79
CA PHE A 576 -9.09 27.28 -19.06
C PHE A 576 -10.57 26.98 -18.83
N ASP A 577 -11.39 27.14 -19.86
CA ASP A 577 -12.83 26.89 -19.80
C ASP A 577 -13.11 25.38 -19.86
N PHE A 578 -13.13 24.76 -18.67
CA PHE A 578 -13.33 23.32 -18.54
C PHE A 578 -14.65 22.82 -19.17
N GLU A 579 -15.71 23.61 -19.12
CA GLU A 579 -17.01 23.22 -19.70
C GLU A 579 -16.97 23.08 -21.21
N LYS A 580 -16.21 23.97 -21.88
CA LYS A 580 -16.06 23.93 -23.33
C LYS A 580 -15.01 22.93 -23.80
N GLU A 581 -13.94 22.76 -23.03
CA GLU A 581 -12.73 22.07 -23.47
C GLU A 581 -12.57 20.67 -22.90
N ALA A 582 -13.50 20.20 -22.06
CA ALA A 582 -13.47 18.83 -21.54
C ALA A 582 -13.52 17.79 -22.66
N PRO A 583 -12.62 16.77 -22.65
CA PRO A 583 -12.55 15.76 -23.73
C PRO A 583 -13.58 14.63 -23.57
N GLY A 584 -14.68 14.88 -22.89
CA GLY A 584 -15.76 13.94 -22.69
C GLY A 584 -16.97 14.62 -22.06
N PRO A 585 -18.11 13.92 -21.91
CA PRO A 585 -19.35 14.49 -21.41
C PRO A 585 -19.28 14.90 -19.93
N LEU A 586 -19.87 16.05 -19.60
CA LEU A 586 -20.09 16.52 -18.23
C LEU A 586 -21.40 15.97 -17.72
N ILE A 587 -21.37 15.01 -16.82
CA ILE A 587 -22.50 14.22 -16.36
C ILE A 587 -22.82 14.62 -14.91
N LYS A 588 -24.09 14.92 -14.62
CA LYS A 588 -24.53 15.42 -13.30
C LYS A 588 -25.27 14.37 -12.45
N THR A 589 -25.74 13.27 -13.09
CA THR A 589 -26.59 12.27 -12.43
C THR A 589 -26.04 10.86 -12.61
N ASN A 590 -26.39 9.94 -11.70
CA ASN A 590 -26.02 8.54 -11.82
C ASN A 590 -26.67 7.87 -13.05
N ASP A 591 -27.91 8.27 -13.42
CA ASP A 591 -28.60 7.76 -14.62
C ASP A 591 -27.85 8.15 -15.89
N GLY A 592 -27.50 9.42 -16.04
CA GLY A 592 -26.73 9.88 -17.18
C GLY A 592 -25.34 9.20 -17.26
N LEU A 593 -24.74 8.87 -16.11
CA LEU A 593 -23.48 8.16 -16.08
C LEU A 593 -23.64 6.71 -16.57
N ILE A 594 -24.67 6.00 -16.13
CA ILE A 594 -24.99 4.64 -16.56
C ILE A 594 -25.27 4.63 -18.07
N GLU A 595 -26.04 5.60 -18.57
CA GLU A 595 -26.35 5.72 -19.99
C GLU A 595 -25.09 5.98 -20.82
N ALA A 596 -24.22 6.88 -20.40
CA ALA A 596 -22.96 7.17 -21.08
C ALA A 596 -22.04 5.94 -21.12
N ILE A 597 -21.97 5.14 -20.03
CA ILE A 597 -21.19 3.90 -20.01
C ILE A 597 -21.76 2.86 -20.97
N LYS A 598 -23.07 2.66 -20.97
CA LYS A 598 -23.75 1.72 -21.90
C LYS A 598 -23.56 2.10 -23.36
N ASN A 599 -23.48 3.39 -23.64
CA ASN A 599 -23.33 3.94 -24.99
C ASN A 599 -21.90 4.45 -25.25
N ILE A 600 -20.90 3.87 -24.59
CA ILE A 600 -19.54 4.42 -24.58
C ILE A 600 -18.90 4.60 -25.97
N THR A 601 -19.23 3.74 -26.93
CA THR A 601 -18.75 3.85 -28.31
C THR A 601 -19.27 5.12 -28.99
N ASN A 602 -20.56 5.40 -28.86
CA ASN A 602 -21.17 6.60 -29.43
C ASN A 602 -20.61 7.87 -28.74
N VAL A 603 -20.39 7.80 -27.42
CA VAL A 603 -19.76 8.91 -26.66
C VAL A 603 -18.33 9.16 -27.17
N GLN A 604 -17.57 8.12 -27.46
CA GLN A 604 -16.23 8.29 -28.03
C GLN A 604 -16.26 8.97 -29.41
N GLU A 605 -17.14 8.53 -30.27
CA GLU A 605 -17.32 9.12 -31.61
C GLU A 605 -17.75 10.59 -31.52
N GLU A 606 -18.71 10.91 -30.64
CA GLU A 606 -19.19 12.30 -30.45
C GLU A 606 -18.10 13.24 -29.94
N TYR A 607 -17.20 12.74 -29.06
CA TYR A 607 -16.18 13.56 -28.41
C TYR A 607 -14.80 13.45 -29.07
N ASP A 608 -14.62 12.68 -30.14
CA ASP A 608 -13.31 12.42 -30.75
C ASP A 608 -12.55 13.71 -31.12
N ASP A 609 -13.18 14.62 -31.83
CA ASP A 609 -12.57 15.89 -32.22
C ASP A 609 -12.12 16.72 -30.99
N LYS A 610 -12.97 16.82 -29.96
CA LYS A 610 -12.61 17.52 -28.72
C LYS A 610 -11.48 16.81 -27.99
N TYR A 611 -11.50 15.49 -27.99
CA TYR A 611 -10.45 14.70 -27.36
C TYR A 611 -9.11 14.90 -28.07
N GLN A 612 -9.08 14.91 -29.40
CA GLN A 612 -7.87 15.17 -30.17
C GLN A 612 -7.31 16.59 -29.93
N VAL A 613 -8.17 17.60 -29.89
CA VAL A 613 -7.79 18.98 -29.56
C VAL A 613 -7.19 19.05 -28.16
N PHE A 614 -7.86 18.41 -27.18
CA PHE A 614 -7.38 18.33 -25.79
C PHE A 614 -6.01 17.64 -25.70
N TYR A 615 -5.88 16.45 -26.31
CA TYR A 615 -4.64 15.69 -26.33
C TYR A 615 -3.49 16.49 -26.93
N ASN A 616 -3.69 17.09 -28.11
CA ASN A 616 -2.67 17.88 -28.80
C ASN A 616 -2.21 19.11 -27.98
N ARG A 617 -3.12 19.72 -27.21
CA ARG A 617 -2.83 20.88 -26.37
C ARG A 617 -2.11 20.54 -25.08
N PHE A 618 -2.51 19.48 -24.40
CA PHE A 618 -2.07 19.19 -23.04
C PHE A 618 -1.02 18.07 -22.93
N CYS A 619 -0.91 17.22 -23.96
CA CYS A 619 0.00 16.07 -24.03
C CYS A 619 1.05 16.23 -25.16
N THR A 620 1.35 17.46 -25.58
CA THR A 620 2.19 17.79 -26.76
C THR A 620 3.56 17.09 -26.74
N PHE A 621 4.20 17.02 -25.58
CA PHE A 621 5.55 16.47 -25.42
C PHE A 621 5.54 15.04 -24.85
N GLU A 622 4.38 14.44 -24.66
CA GLU A 622 4.24 13.08 -24.20
C GLU A 622 4.50 12.11 -25.35
N LYS A 623 5.71 11.53 -25.40
CA LYS A 623 6.19 10.65 -26.48
C LYS A 623 6.77 9.32 -26.01
N GLY A 624 6.65 9.01 -24.71
CA GLY A 624 7.17 7.79 -24.11
C GLY A 624 8.69 7.72 -23.96
N ILE A 625 9.37 8.85 -24.04
CA ILE A 625 10.83 8.96 -23.94
C ILE A 625 11.29 10.01 -22.93
N ALA A 626 10.41 10.52 -22.08
CA ALA A 626 10.74 11.57 -21.12
C ALA A 626 11.84 11.13 -20.15
N SER A 627 11.71 9.93 -19.56
CA SER A 627 12.73 9.36 -18.68
C SER A 627 14.08 9.26 -19.35
N LYS A 628 14.11 8.72 -20.57
CA LYS A 628 15.34 8.57 -21.36
C LYS A 628 15.97 9.90 -21.69
N THR A 629 15.18 10.89 -22.14
CA THR A 629 15.67 12.23 -22.48
C THR A 629 16.32 12.92 -21.28
N ILE A 630 15.71 12.77 -20.08
CA ILE A 630 16.26 13.33 -18.84
C ILE A 630 17.56 12.61 -18.48
N VAL A 631 17.57 11.28 -18.55
CA VAL A 631 18.78 10.50 -18.24
C VAL A 631 19.91 10.81 -19.22
N ASP A 632 19.64 10.90 -20.52
CA ASP A 632 20.63 11.25 -21.53
C ASP A 632 21.20 12.67 -21.32
N LYS A 633 20.36 13.65 -20.95
CA LYS A 633 20.79 15.04 -20.71
C LYS A 633 21.72 15.17 -19.51
N PHE A 634 21.41 14.53 -18.39
CA PHE A 634 22.11 14.79 -17.12
C PHE A 634 23.13 13.73 -16.71
N PHE A 635 23.00 12.51 -17.18
CA PHE A 635 23.77 11.38 -16.67
C PHE A 635 24.67 10.71 -17.73
N LYS A 636 24.46 10.99 -19.01
CA LYS A 636 25.24 10.40 -20.11
C LYS A 636 26.51 11.21 -20.46
N GLN A 637 26.55 12.50 -20.15
CA GLN A 637 27.67 13.39 -20.53
C GLN A 637 28.97 13.15 -19.74
N ASP A 638 28.94 12.33 -18.73
CA ASP A 638 30.13 11.94 -17.94
C ASP A 638 30.70 10.55 -18.34
N CYS A 639 30.37 10.03 -19.53
CA CYS A 639 30.91 8.78 -20.07
C CYS A 639 32.09 9.05 -21.00
#